data_fb414558a808973d8db13021959a4a48
#
_entry.id   fb414558a808973d8db13021959a4a48
#
_cell.length_a   1.000
_cell.length_b   1.000
_cell.length_c   1.000
_cell.angle_alpha   90.00
_cell.angle_beta   90.00
_cell.angle_gamma   90.00
#
_symmetry.space_group_name_H-M   'P 1'
#
loop_
_entity.id
_entity.type
_entity.pdbx_description
1 polymer ?
#
loop_
_entity_poly.entity_id
_entity_poly.type
_entity_poly.pdbx_seq_one_letter_code
_entity_poly.pdbx_strand_id
1 'polypeptide(L)'
;MQKYYSSNPLKYAQLLLLFVFSYYSNTGYAQEKYTLSGVVKEASSNETLIGVTVAVANLSTGTVTNEYGFYSLTLPQGSYQIVVSYMGFKEEYVTVNLEQNTKMDFALTEEAEQLAEVMVSEDVERLDVRKPQMSVNTLSAATIKKVPVVLGEADVIKSLVLLPGVTNAGEGSSGFNVRGGAVDQNLILLDEATVFNSSHLFGFFSVFNPDAIKDLKLYKGGIPARYGGRVSSVLDIYQKEGNSKEFKVNGGVGAVASRLLIEGPIQKDRTAFLIGGRSSYAHLFLPLFDIDSKAYFYDVNTKINHRINENNSLYLSGYFGRDLFSLNESFVNVYGNAVGNLRWNHLFNDRLFSNLSLIYSDYYYGLELDFVGFEWDSGIQNFNVKYDLKHYLNNKLQINYGLNNIYYVFNPGEITPNRSNSGIIEDQLTKKYANEAAAYIDVEHEISNKLSINYGLRVSHFNRLGQDEFFVYQNNQAVVFDERQQVYKEATPIDTLTPGRGGSLAKFTNLEPRLAIAYSINDNSSIKTSYTRLAQYLHLLSNTSSPTPLDVWTPSGPFVQPQLLDQYALGYFKTINGGDYTLEVEGFYKDIQNRIDYIDGADLIANNAIEQVILNGQARAYGLEFLFRKNEGDLTGWLSYTLSRSEQRTPGRTAIETGINNSNWYASAYDKTHDLSINANYELNDKWSFGSNFIFQTGQPTNYPVGQFQQQGLVVPIYGERNKTRLPAYHRLDLSATLTPRKNKNRKLQGEWVFSIYNVYNRRNAASINFSRNEDNGRNEATRTAIFGLIPSVTYNFKF
;
A
#
# COMPACT_ATOMS: atom_id res chain seq x y z
N MET A 1 38.22 -26.57 32.10
CA MET A 1 37.33 -27.66 31.64
C MET A 1 35.92 -27.16 31.52
N GLN A 2 35.57 -26.66 30.35
CA GLN A 2 34.16 -26.28 30.02
C GLN A 2 33.58 -27.36 29.12
N LYS A 3 32.58 -28.12 29.64
CA LYS A 3 31.81 -29.08 28.86
C LYS A 3 30.80 -28.34 27.99
N TYR A 4 31.02 -28.35 26.68
CA TYR A 4 30.02 -27.98 25.69
C TYR A 4 28.93 -29.04 25.62
N TYR A 5 27.68 -28.69 25.98
CA TYR A 5 26.51 -29.50 25.67
C TYR A 5 26.13 -29.23 24.20
N SER A 6 26.44 -30.10 23.28
CA SER A 6 25.93 -30.09 21.93
C SER A 6 24.48 -30.61 22.00
N SER A 7 23.51 -29.72 21.91
CA SER A 7 22.12 -30.08 21.70
C SER A 7 21.92 -30.52 20.25
N ASN A 8 21.57 -31.77 20.05
CA ASN A 8 21.41 -32.40 18.76
C ASN A 8 20.02 -32.02 18.19
N PRO A 9 19.92 -31.10 17.20
CA PRO A 9 18.65 -30.57 16.66
C PRO A 9 17.78 -31.66 16.03
N LEU A 10 18.37 -32.80 15.61
CA LEU A 10 17.62 -33.96 15.08
C LEU A 10 16.71 -34.62 16.10
N LYS A 11 17.08 -34.63 17.41
CA LYS A 11 16.23 -35.20 18.44
C LYS A 11 14.95 -34.38 18.69
N TYR A 12 15.01 -33.09 18.59
CA TYR A 12 13.83 -32.22 18.71
C TYR A 12 12.91 -32.31 17.50
N ALA A 13 13.46 -32.45 16.29
CA ALA A 13 12.70 -32.68 15.07
C ALA A 13 11.98 -34.06 15.10
N GLN A 14 12.62 -35.11 15.64
CA GLN A 14 12.00 -36.42 15.80
C GLN A 14 10.90 -36.42 16.90
N LEU A 15 11.08 -35.70 17.99
CA LEU A 15 10.05 -35.53 19.01
C LEU A 15 8.86 -34.74 18.49
N LEU A 16 9.09 -33.71 17.67
CA LEU A 16 8.01 -32.92 17.01
C LEU A 16 7.23 -33.79 16.01
N LEU A 17 7.91 -34.62 15.23
CA LEU A 17 7.30 -35.60 14.31
C LEU A 17 6.50 -36.68 15.06
N LEU A 18 6.98 -37.17 16.17
CA LEU A 18 6.26 -38.14 17.02
C LEU A 18 5.02 -37.53 17.71
N PHE A 19 5.09 -36.23 18.08
CA PHE A 19 3.93 -35.51 18.62
C PHE A 19 2.85 -35.27 17.56
N VAL A 20 3.25 -34.98 16.30
CA VAL A 20 2.34 -34.84 15.16
C VAL A 20 1.70 -36.19 14.79
N PHE A 21 2.43 -37.30 14.87
CA PHE A 21 1.90 -38.66 14.59
C PHE A 21 0.97 -39.20 15.67
N SER A 22 1.16 -38.88 16.95
CA SER A 22 0.31 -39.34 18.05
C SER A 22 -1.09 -38.67 18.07
N TYR A 23 -1.29 -37.60 17.34
CA TYR A 23 -2.60 -36.92 17.24
C TYR A 23 -3.57 -37.59 16.24
N TYR A 24 -3.09 -38.52 15.42
CA TYR A 24 -3.88 -39.15 14.33
C TYR A 24 -4.56 -40.49 14.70
N SER A 25 -4.54 -40.92 15.97
CA SER A 25 -5.13 -42.20 16.36
C SER A 25 -6.39 -42.08 17.21
N ASN A 26 -7.36 -41.29 16.79
CA ASN A 26 -8.74 -41.40 17.27
C ASN A 26 -9.65 -41.89 16.13
N THR A 27 -9.85 -43.19 16.02
CA THR A 27 -10.88 -43.79 15.19
C THR A 27 -12.26 -43.64 15.85
N GLY A 28 -12.78 -42.42 15.88
CA GLY A 28 -14.22 -42.18 16.04
C GLY A 28 -14.92 -42.56 14.74
N TYR A 29 -16.10 -43.18 14.80
CA TYR A 29 -16.99 -43.31 13.63
C TYR A 29 -17.23 -41.94 13.02
N ALA A 30 -16.48 -41.60 11.99
CA ALA A 30 -16.62 -40.32 11.33
C ALA A 30 -17.92 -40.34 10.52
N GLN A 31 -18.88 -39.55 10.93
CA GLN A 31 -20.04 -39.25 10.09
C GLN A 31 -19.54 -38.80 8.73
N GLU A 32 -20.08 -39.33 7.62
CA GLU A 32 -19.68 -38.92 6.27
C GLU A 32 -19.87 -37.42 6.10
N LYS A 33 -18.87 -36.78 5.56
CA LYS A 33 -18.83 -35.32 5.36
C LYS A 33 -18.75 -35.02 3.88
N TYR A 34 -19.59 -34.12 3.45
CA TYR A 34 -19.64 -33.62 2.08
C TYR A 34 -19.36 -32.12 2.03
N THR A 35 -18.90 -31.65 0.88
CA THR A 35 -18.54 -30.26 0.67
C THR A 35 -19.54 -29.58 -0.24
N LEU A 36 -20.09 -28.45 0.24
CA LEU A 36 -20.80 -27.47 -0.56
C LEU A 36 -19.79 -26.42 -1.03
N SER A 37 -19.61 -26.25 -2.33
CA SER A 37 -18.65 -25.29 -2.90
C SER A 37 -19.30 -24.54 -4.06
N GLY A 38 -18.72 -23.38 -4.41
CA GLY A 38 -19.20 -22.58 -5.54
C GLY A 38 -18.64 -21.17 -5.53
N VAL A 39 -19.19 -20.32 -6.36
CA VAL A 39 -18.82 -18.93 -6.49
C VAL A 39 -20.02 -18.04 -6.16
N VAL A 40 -19.80 -17.00 -5.35
CA VAL A 40 -20.82 -15.99 -5.07
C VAL A 40 -20.56 -14.78 -5.96
N LYS A 41 -21.63 -14.31 -6.62
CA LYS A 41 -21.60 -13.22 -7.60
C LYS A 41 -22.68 -12.20 -7.33
N GLU A 42 -22.50 -11.01 -7.85
CA GLU A 42 -23.55 -10.01 -7.95
C GLU A 42 -24.54 -10.37 -9.07
N ALA A 43 -25.82 -10.34 -8.78
CA ALA A 43 -26.86 -10.71 -9.74
C ALA A 43 -26.95 -9.77 -10.95
N SER A 44 -26.63 -8.48 -10.78
CA SER A 44 -26.74 -7.45 -11.82
C SER A 44 -25.58 -7.42 -12.82
N SER A 45 -24.37 -7.78 -12.39
CA SER A 45 -23.13 -7.69 -13.19
C SER A 45 -22.51 -9.05 -13.51
N ASN A 46 -22.79 -10.06 -12.69
CA ASN A 46 -22.09 -11.34 -12.65
C ASN A 46 -20.65 -11.25 -12.08
N GLU A 47 -20.30 -10.11 -11.50
CA GLU A 47 -19.02 -9.90 -10.84
C GLU A 47 -18.91 -10.78 -9.59
N THR A 48 -17.75 -11.38 -9.35
CA THR A 48 -17.52 -12.21 -8.16
C THR A 48 -17.48 -11.36 -6.91
N LEU A 49 -18.04 -11.82 -5.79
CA LEU A 49 -18.07 -11.08 -4.54
C LEU A 49 -17.05 -11.64 -3.54
N ILE A 50 -16.20 -10.73 -3.02
CA ILE A 50 -15.12 -11.04 -2.06
C ILE A 50 -15.67 -10.91 -0.64
N GLY A 51 -15.35 -11.85 0.25
CA GLY A 51 -15.68 -11.69 1.67
C GLY A 51 -17.15 -12.03 2.02
N VAL A 52 -17.92 -12.60 1.11
CA VAL A 52 -19.31 -13.03 1.36
C VAL A 52 -19.35 -14.16 2.37
N THR A 53 -20.16 -14.03 3.39
CA THR A 53 -20.39 -15.09 4.38
C THR A 53 -21.36 -16.13 3.82
N VAL A 54 -20.95 -17.41 3.83
CA VAL A 54 -21.79 -18.58 3.53
C VAL A 54 -21.85 -19.44 4.78
N ALA A 55 -22.96 -19.44 5.48
CA ALA A 55 -23.10 -20.08 6.78
C ALA A 55 -24.35 -20.97 6.86
N VAL A 56 -24.37 -21.88 7.82
CA VAL A 56 -25.56 -22.67 8.15
C VAL A 56 -26.41 -21.84 9.13
N ALA A 57 -27.65 -21.57 8.75
CA ALA A 57 -28.59 -20.91 9.65
C ALA A 57 -28.73 -21.74 10.95
N ASN A 58 -28.75 -21.04 12.10
CA ASN A 58 -28.86 -21.66 13.44
C ASN A 58 -27.66 -22.51 13.88
N LEU A 59 -26.56 -22.55 13.13
CA LEU A 59 -25.29 -23.19 13.54
C LEU A 59 -24.14 -22.19 13.43
N SER A 60 -23.22 -22.22 14.38
CA SER A 60 -22.03 -21.36 14.33
C SER A 60 -20.98 -21.93 13.35
N THR A 61 -21.40 -22.34 12.17
CA THR A 61 -20.54 -22.95 11.15
C THR A 61 -20.77 -22.27 9.81
N GLY A 62 -19.68 -21.79 9.22
CA GLY A 62 -19.71 -21.08 7.94
C GLY A 62 -18.33 -20.96 7.33
N THR A 63 -18.26 -20.34 6.18
CA THR A 63 -17.03 -19.96 5.45
C THR A 63 -17.22 -18.60 4.82
N VAL A 64 -16.15 -18.03 4.29
CA VAL A 64 -16.18 -16.72 3.60
C VAL A 64 -15.56 -16.90 2.21
N THR A 65 -16.11 -16.20 1.23
CA THR A 65 -15.54 -16.24 -0.12
C THR A 65 -14.13 -15.66 -0.15
N ASN A 66 -13.26 -16.26 -0.96
CA ASN A 66 -11.91 -15.74 -1.19
C ASN A 66 -11.93 -14.51 -2.13
N GLU A 67 -10.77 -14.03 -2.50
CA GLU A 67 -10.56 -12.86 -3.39
C GLU A 67 -11.16 -13.04 -4.79
N TYR A 68 -11.62 -14.24 -5.11
CA TYR A 68 -12.22 -14.61 -6.41
C TYR A 68 -13.66 -15.08 -6.30
N GLY A 69 -14.27 -14.81 -5.15
CA GLY A 69 -15.66 -15.18 -4.87
C GLY A 69 -15.90 -16.66 -4.60
N PHE A 70 -14.85 -17.50 -4.56
CA PHE A 70 -14.98 -18.94 -4.32
C PHE A 70 -15.12 -19.23 -2.81
N TYR A 71 -16.05 -20.15 -2.47
CA TYR A 71 -16.25 -20.66 -1.13
C TYR A 71 -16.22 -22.19 -1.09
N SER A 72 -15.91 -22.76 0.06
CA SER A 72 -15.94 -24.19 0.32
C SER A 72 -16.36 -24.43 1.78
N LEU A 73 -17.48 -25.14 1.98
CA LEU A 73 -18.09 -25.43 3.27
C LEU A 73 -18.31 -26.95 3.41
N THR A 74 -17.59 -27.58 4.33
CA THR A 74 -17.67 -29.05 4.55
C THR A 74 -18.54 -29.35 5.76
N LEU A 75 -19.61 -30.10 5.57
CA LEU A 75 -20.59 -30.45 6.61
C LEU A 75 -20.83 -31.98 6.66
N PRO A 76 -21.27 -32.54 7.81
CA PRO A 76 -21.80 -33.90 7.85
C PRO A 76 -22.95 -34.07 6.88
N GLN A 77 -23.25 -35.30 6.48
CA GLN A 77 -24.46 -35.62 5.71
C GLN A 77 -25.71 -35.10 6.44
N GLY A 78 -26.58 -34.39 5.72
CA GLY A 78 -27.81 -33.82 6.29
C GLY A 78 -28.46 -32.75 5.46
N SER A 79 -29.58 -32.25 5.93
CA SER A 79 -30.31 -31.13 5.32
C SER A 79 -30.00 -29.85 6.10
N TYR A 80 -29.58 -28.82 5.39
CA TYR A 80 -29.14 -27.55 5.98
C TYR A 80 -29.80 -26.37 5.30
N GLN A 81 -30.21 -25.40 6.10
CA GLN A 81 -30.57 -24.09 5.58
C GLN A 81 -29.29 -23.25 5.54
N ILE A 82 -28.81 -22.96 4.33
CA ILE A 82 -27.66 -22.11 4.08
C ILE A 82 -28.13 -20.67 3.98
N VAL A 83 -27.45 -19.76 4.67
CA VAL A 83 -27.61 -18.33 4.55
C VAL A 83 -26.36 -17.76 3.88
N VAL A 84 -26.60 -16.97 2.82
CA VAL A 84 -25.56 -16.24 2.11
C VAL A 84 -25.82 -14.77 2.36
N SER A 85 -24.88 -14.12 3.05
CA SER A 85 -25.02 -12.73 3.44
C SER A 85 -23.78 -11.92 3.06
N TYR A 86 -24.03 -10.76 2.50
CA TYR A 86 -23.02 -9.78 2.18
C TYR A 86 -23.63 -8.39 2.38
N MET A 87 -22.84 -7.46 2.89
CA MET A 87 -23.31 -6.12 3.18
C MET A 87 -23.73 -5.40 1.89
N GLY A 88 -24.86 -4.69 1.92
CA GLY A 88 -25.43 -4.02 0.76
C GLY A 88 -26.22 -4.96 -0.18
N PHE A 89 -26.32 -6.24 0.17
CA PHE A 89 -27.02 -7.25 -0.62
C PHE A 89 -28.10 -7.93 0.23
N LYS A 90 -29.18 -8.30 -0.43
CA LYS A 90 -30.26 -9.07 0.19
C LYS A 90 -29.75 -10.44 0.58
N GLU A 91 -29.98 -10.82 1.83
CA GLU A 91 -29.67 -12.17 2.29
C GLU A 91 -30.44 -13.23 1.51
N GLU A 92 -29.74 -14.29 1.10
CA GLU A 92 -30.34 -15.43 0.41
C GLU A 92 -30.33 -16.65 1.31
N TYR A 93 -31.49 -17.31 1.42
CA TYR A 93 -31.68 -18.52 2.21
C TYR A 93 -32.05 -19.70 1.31
N VAL A 94 -31.21 -20.73 1.30
CA VAL A 94 -31.41 -21.91 0.45
C VAL A 94 -31.30 -23.18 1.30
N THR A 95 -32.27 -24.10 1.14
CA THR A 95 -32.17 -25.42 1.77
C THR A 95 -31.39 -26.38 0.88
N VAL A 96 -30.34 -26.98 1.41
CA VAL A 96 -29.45 -27.90 0.71
C VAL A 96 -29.48 -29.27 1.40
N ASN A 97 -29.82 -30.34 0.66
CA ASN A 97 -29.65 -31.71 1.13
C ASN A 97 -28.29 -32.21 0.69
N LEU A 98 -27.37 -32.33 1.67
CA LEU A 98 -25.96 -32.65 1.42
C LEU A 98 -25.72 -34.15 1.62
N GLU A 99 -25.91 -34.92 0.53
CA GLU A 99 -25.69 -36.39 0.46
C GLU A 99 -24.44 -36.75 -0.36
N GLN A 100 -23.87 -35.78 -1.05
CA GLN A 100 -22.65 -35.86 -1.84
C GLN A 100 -22.01 -34.47 -1.94
N ASN A 101 -20.77 -34.38 -2.46
CA ASN A 101 -20.18 -33.07 -2.77
C ASN A 101 -21.06 -32.34 -3.79
N THR A 102 -21.44 -31.12 -3.47
CA THR A 102 -22.42 -30.33 -4.23
C THR A 102 -21.80 -29.00 -4.62
N LYS A 103 -21.87 -28.65 -5.90
CA LYS A 103 -21.52 -27.30 -6.40
C LYS A 103 -22.78 -26.45 -6.49
N MET A 104 -22.70 -25.24 -5.93
CA MET A 104 -23.81 -24.28 -5.96
C MET A 104 -23.24 -22.86 -6.02
N ASP A 105 -23.51 -22.16 -7.12
CA ASP A 105 -23.20 -20.73 -7.24
C ASP A 105 -24.38 -19.91 -6.69
N PHE A 106 -24.09 -18.79 -6.03
CA PHE A 106 -25.09 -17.84 -5.55
C PHE A 106 -24.99 -16.52 -6.32
N ALA A 107 -26.12 -15.88 -6.56
CA ALA A 107 -26.21 -14.61 -7.25
C ALA A 107 -26.98 -13.60 -6.37
N LEU A 108 -26.24 -12.86 -5.55
CA LEU A 108 -26.83 -11.90 -4.64
C LEU A 108 -27.33 -10.67 -5.37
N THR A 109 -28.53 -10.23 -5.00
CA THR A 109 -29.14 -8.99 -5.51
C THR A 109 -28.81 -7.87 -4.54
N GLU A 110 -28.31 -6.73 -5.08
CA GLU A 110 -28.18 -5.53 -4.27
C GLU A 110 -29.52 -5.21 -3.60
N GLU A 111 -29.49 -4.88 -2.33
CA GLU A 111 -30.67 -4.42 -1.62
C GLU A 111 -31.00 -3.05 -2.15
N ALA A 112 -31.93 -3.02 -3.11
CA ALA A 112 -32.47 -1.77 -3.60
C ALA A 112 -33.15 -1.07 -2.42
N GLU A 113 -32.67 0.11 -2.04
CA GLU A 113 -33.26 0.96 -1.00
C GLU A 113 -34.79 1.02 -1.17
N GLN A 114 -35.50 0.23 -0.41
CA GLN A 114 -36.90 0.52 -0.15
C GLN A 114 -36.95 1.76 0.74
N LEU A 115 -37.50 2.84 0.18
CA LEU A 115 -37.87 4.06 0.85
C LEU A 115 -38.85 3.77 1.99
N ALA A 116 -38.35 3.52 3.16
CA ALA A 116 -38.94 3.84 4.46
C ALA A 116 -38.06 3.21 5.57
N GLU A 117 -37.40 4.06 6.29
CA GLU A 117 -37.06 3.89 7.72
C GLU A 117 -35.94 2.92 8.14
N VAL A 118 -35.15 2.38 7.22
CA VAL A 118 -33.84 1.80 7.62
C VAL A 118 -32.81 2.35 6.67
N MET A 119 -32.00 3.28 7.13
CA MET A 119 -30.85 3.72 6.38
C MET A 119 -29.78 2.65 6.42
N VAL A 120 -29.60 2.05 5.28
CA VAL A 120 -28.53 1.07 5.04
C VAL A 120 -27.21 1.82 5.04
N SER A 121 -26.36 1.52 5.98
CA SER A 121 -24.95 1.87 5.87
C SER A 121 -24.34 1.03 4.77
N GLU A 122 -24.26 1.57 3.57
CA GLU A 122 -23.47 0.96 2.51
C GLU A 122 -22.00 0.92 2.98
N ASP A 123 -21.41 -0.28 2.90
CA ASP A 123 -19.96 -0.50 2.88
C ASP A 123 -19.15 -0.28 4.17
N VAL A 124 -19.64 -0.72 5.31
CA VAL A 124 -18.77 -0.87 6.48
C VAL A 124 -18.44 -2.32 6.71
N GLU A 125 -17.16 -2.68 6.55
CA GLU A 125 -16.71 -4.01 6.93
C GLU A 125 -16.97 -4.22 8.42
N ARG A 126 -17.88 -5.13 8.76
CA ARG A 126 -18.13 -5.49 10.16
C ARG A 126 -16.87 -6.11 10.74
N LEU A 127 -16.39 -5.55 11.81
CA LEU A 127 -15.24 -6.06 12.54
C LEU A 127 -15.47 -7.52 12.96
N ASP A 128 -14.72 -8.45 12.32
CA ASP A 128 -14.77 -9.85 12.73
C ASP A 128 -13.87 -10.07 13.95
N VAL A 129 -14.49 -10.09 15.11
CA VAL A 129 -13.78 -10.29 16.39
C VAL A 129 -13.15 -11.68 16.52
N ARG A 130 -13.61 -12.69 15.76
CA ARG A 130 -13.15 -14.09 15.87
C ARG A 130 -11.93 -14.39 15.01
N LYS A 131 -11.77 -13.69 13.88
CA LYS A 131 -10.61 -13.91 13.01
C LYS A 131 -9.32 -13.41 13.64
N PRO A 132 -8.20 -14.14 13.52
CA PRO A 132 -6.90 -13.72 14.08
C PRO A 132 -6.31 -12.52 13.34
N GLN A 133 -6.82 -12.20 12.18
CA GLN A 133 -6.40 -11.05 11.39
C GLN A 133 -6.61 -9.76 12.18
N MET A 134 -5.56 -8.99 12.36
CA MET A 134 -5.57 -7.69 13.04
C MET A 134 -4.72 -6.67 12.26
N SER A 135 -4.86 -5.40 12.60
CA SER A 135 -4.12 -4.33 11.93
C SER A 135 -4.41 -4.24 10.41
N VAL A 136 -5.62 -4.60 9.99
CA VAL A 136 -6.06 -4.56 8.60
C VAL A 136 -7.24 -3.62 8.49
N ASN A 137 -7.17 -2.70 7.56
CA ASN A 137 -8.25 -1.81 7.24
C ASN A 137 -8.71 -2.03 5.80
N THR A 138 -9.99 -2.24 5.61
CA THR A 138 -10.65 -2.29 4.30
C THR A 138 -11.39 -0.99 4.06
N LEU A 139 -11.32 -0.46 2.85
CA LEU A 139 -12.14 0.67 2.41
C LEU A 139 -12.81 0.30 1.08
N SER A 140 -14.12 0.41 1.05
CA SER A 140 -14.84 0.23 -0.20
C SER A 140 -14.78 1.46 -1.10
N ALA A 141 -15.06 1.27 -2.39
CA ALA A 141 -15.15 2.37 -3.35
C ALA A 141 -16.23 3.41 -2.93
N ALA A 142 -17.34 2.97 -2.31
CA ALA A 142 -18.39 3.85 -1.84
C ALA A 142 -17.93 4.70 -0.66
N THR A 143 -17.24 4.12 0.33
CA THR A 143 -16.64 4.88 1.44
C THR A 143 -15.65 5.93 0.93
N ILE A 144 -14.79 5.58 -0.03
CA ILE A 144 -13.81 6.50 -0.63
C ILE A 144 -14.52 7.69 -1.31
N LYS A 145 -15.65 7.46 -1.99
CA LYS A 145 -16.44 8.52 -2.66
C LYS A 145 -17.18 9.46 -1.70
N LYS A 146 -17.50 9.01 -0.48
CA LYS A 146 -18.13 9.84 0.57
C LYS A 146 -17.14 10.76 1.28
N VAL A 147 -15.84 10.50 1.21
CA VAL A 147 -14.79 11.34 1.81
C VAL A 147 -14.72 12.68 1.06
N PRO A 148 -14.76 13.85 1.73
CA PRO A 148 -14.57 15.14 1.08
C PRO A 148 -13.32 15.21 0.22
N VAL A 149 -13.50 15.64 -1.01
CA VAL A 149 -12.50 15.53 -2.07
C VAL A 149 -11.67 16.79 -2.23
N VAL A 150 -10.40 16.61 -2.61
CA VAL A 150 -9.53 17.71 -3.02
C VAL A 150 -9.61 17.84 -4.54
N LEU A 151 -9.70 19.07 -5.03
CA LEU A 151 -9.74 19.36 -6.46
C LEU A 151 -10.88 18.63 -7.22
N GLY A 152 -11.93 18.18 -6.48
CA GLY A 152 -13.13 17.61 -7.08
C GLY A 152 -13.06 16.12 -7.42
N GLU A 153 -12.01 15.39 -7.00
CA GLU A 153 -11.87 13.96 -7.28
C GLU A 153 -11.67 13.14 -6.00
N ALA A 154 -12.43 12.03 -5.87
CA ALA A 154 -12.27 11.07 -4.81
C ALA A 154 -10.89 10.40 -4.90
N ASP A 155 -10.19 10.27 -3.79
CA ASP A 155 -8.81 9.83 -3.75
C ASP A 155 -8.59 8.72 -2.73
N VAL A 156 -8.04 7.60 -3.21
CA VAL A 156 -7.78 6.40 -2.42
C VAL A 156 -6.75 6.65 -1.32
N ILE A 157 -5.61 7.22 -1.67
CA ILE A 157 -4.51 7.44 -0.72
C ILE A 157 -4.92 8.47 0.33
N LYS A 158 -5.62 9.54 -0.06
CA LYS A 158 -6.12 10.56 0.89
C LYS A 158 -7.18 10.00 1.84
N SER A 159 -7.97 9.02 1.40
CA SER A 159 -8.90 8.31 2.29
C SER A 159 -8.17 7.40 3.28
N LEU A 160 -7.08 6.75 2.86
CA LEU A 160 -6.26 5.90 3.73
C LEU A 160 -5.57 6.69 4.85
N VAL A 161 -5.12 7.93 4.60
CA VAL A 161 -4.45 8.75 5.63
C VAL A 161 -5.40 9.26 6.73
N LEU A 162 -6.69 8.98 6.64
CA LEU A 162 -7.65 9.22 7.72
C LEU A 162 -7.74 8.04 8.70
N LEU A 163 -7.04 6.93 8.45
CA LEU A 163 -7.03 5.74 9.28
C LEU A 163 -5.89 5.79 10.31
N PRO A 164 -6.01 5.13 11.47
CA PRO A 164 -4.98 5.18 12.50
C PRO A 164 -3.69 4.53 12.01
N GLY A 165 -2.56 5.14 12.37
CA GLY A 165 -1.23 4.69 11.99
C GLY A 165 -0.85 4.95 10.53
N VAL A 166 -1.66 5.69 9.76
CA VAL A 166 -1.38 6.06 8.37
C VAL A 166 -1.26 7.57 8.26
N THR A 167 -0.14 8.06 7.77
CA THR A 167 0.11 9.50 7.61
C THR A 167 0.53 9.82 6.18
N ASN A 168 0.28 11.04 5.71
CA ASN A 168 0.84 11.49 4.44
C ASN A 168 2.35 11.69 4.56
N ALA A 169 3.06 11.57 3.46
CA ALA A 169 4.51 11.81 3.41
C ALA A 169 4.89 13.31 3.45
N GLY A 170 3.90 14.20 3.37
CA GLY A 170 4.03 15.65 3.35
C GLY A 170 2.97 16.28 2.45
N GLU A 171 2.69 17.57 2.59
CA GLU A 171 1.81 18.27 1.67
C GLU A 171 2.49 18.45 0.31
N GLY A 172 1.86 17.98 -0.77
CA GLY A 172 2.47 17.98 -2.11
C GLY A 172 3.58 16.94 -2.31
N SER A 173 3.58 15.85 -1.54
CA SER A 173 4.50 14.74 -1.71
C SER A 173 3.78 13.44 -2.06
N SER A 174 4.47 12.57 -2.78
CA SER A 174 3.96 11.25 -3.17
C SER A 174 4.01 10.25 -2.01
N GLY A 175 2.97 9.39 -1.93
CA GLY A 175 2.94 8.25 -1.03
C GLY A 175 2.42 8.53 0.38
N PHE A 176 2.54 7.53 1.23
CA PHE A 176 2.06 7.54 2.62
C PHE A 176 3.01 6.72 3.51
N ASN A 177 2.97 7.01 4.80
CA ASN A 177 3.74 6.31 5.82
C ASN A 177 2.80 5.47 6.69
N VAL A 178 3.23 4.27 7.09
CA VAL A 178 2.45 3.37 7.94
C VAL A 178 3.23 3.00 9.19
N ARG A 179 2.66 3.30 10.37
CA ARG A 179 3.27 2.97 11.67
C ARG A 179 4.74 3.37 11.72
N GLY A 180 5.03 4.61 11.31
CA GLY A 180 6.39 5.14 11.32
C GLY A 180 7.36 4.48 10.34
N GLY A 181 6.87 3.79 9.32
CA GLY A 181 7.67 3.29 8.21
C GLY A 181 7.82 4.32 7.09
N ALA A 182 8.88 4.22 6.30
CA ALA A 182 9.12 5.06 5.13
C ALA A 182 8.20 4.67 3.95
N VAL A 183 8.06 5.55 2.97
CA VAL A 183 7.19 5.34 1.80
C VAL A 183 7.61 4.10 1.01
N ASP A 184 8.90 3.88 0.79
CA ASP A 184 9.47 2.72 0.07
C ASP A 184 9.27 1.39 0.79
N GLN A 185 8.91 1.42 2.07
CA GLN A 185 8.66 0.24 2.89
C GLN A 185 7.21 -0.29 2.76
N ASN A 186 6.36 0.36 1.96
CA ASN A 186 5.02 -0.09 1.66
C ASN A 186 4.99 -0.88 0.33
N LEU A 187 4.39 -2.06 0.33
CA LEU A 187 4.08 -2.80 -0.88
C LEU A 187 2.72 -2.35 -1.40
N ILE A 188 2.68 -1.76 -2.57
CA ILE A 188 1.45 -1.28 -3.19
C ILE A 188 1.17 -2.13 -4.42
N LEU A 189 0.01 -2.79 -4.42
CA LEU A 189 -0.40 -3.73 -5.45
C LEU A 189 -1.71 -3.29 -6.11
N LEU A 190 -1.75 -3.36 -7.43
CA LEU A 190 -2.97 -3.23 -8.23
C LEU A 190 -3.18 -4.52 -9.03
N ASP A 191 -4.22 -5.30 -8.69
CA ASP A 191 -4.43 -6.64 -9.23
C ASP A 191 -3.13 -7.50 -9.16
N GLU A 192 -2.44 -7.51 -7.99
CA GLU A 192 -1.17 -8.20 -7.69
C GLU A 192 0.09 -7.59 -8.33
N ALA A 193 -0.02 -6.65 -9.29
CA ALA A 193 1.11 -5.97 -9.90
C ALA A 193 1.63 -4.84 -9.00
N THR A 194 2.96 -4.73 -8.86
CA THR A 194 3.59 -3.70 -8.03
C THR A 194 3.47 -2.33 -8.68
N VAL A 195 2.93 -1.36 -7.93
CA VAL A 195 2.93 0.06 -8.28
C VAL A 195 4.02 0.76 -7.48
N PHE A 196 5.04 1.28 -8.14
CA PHE A 196 6.21 1.88 -7.48
C PHE A 196 5.97 3.32 -7.03
N ASN A 197 5.18 4.09 -7.78
CA ASN A 197 4.73 5.42 -7.38
C ASN A 197 3.19 5.46 -7.37
N SER A 198 2.62 5.76 -6.22
CA SER A 198 1.16 5.73 -6.02
C SER A 198 0.44 7.04 -6.32
N SER A 199 1.14 8.05 -6.85
CA SER A 199 0.58 9.41 -6.96
C SER A 199 0.88 10.07 -8.29
N HIS A 200 -0.08 10.86 -8.77
CA HIS A 200 0.05 11.82 -9.85
C HIS A 200 0.37 13.23 -9.31
N LEU A 201 1.05 14.03 -10.13
CA LEU A 201 1.37 15.44 -9.89
C LEU A 201 1.92 15.67 -8.47
N PHE A 202 3.01 14.97 -8.11
CA PHE A 202 3.68 15.12 -6.80
C PHE A 202 2.77 14.89 -5.60
N GLY A 203 1.78 13.98 -5.69
CA GLY A 203 0.89 13.63 -4.58
C GLY A 203 -0.46 14.36 -4.57
N PHE A 204 -0.77 15.14 -5.58
CA PHE A 204 -2.07 15.81 -5.66
C PHE A 204 -3.22 14.84 -5.91
N PHE A 205 -2.99 13.78 -6.68
CA PHE A 205 -3.95 12.72 -6.95
C PHE A 205 -3.30 11.34 -6.76
N SER A 206 -4.09 10.34 -6.36
CA SER A 206 -3.62 8.95 -6.42
C SER A 206 -3.72 8.40 -7.83
N VAL A 207 -2.86 7.42 -8.16
CA VAL A 207 -2.92 6.69 -9.44
C VAL A 207 -4.12 5.76 -9.55
N PHE A 208 -4.89 5.59 -8.50
CA PHE A 208 -6.01 4.65 -8.44
C PHE A 208 -7.32 5.34 -8.81
N ASN A 209 -7.93 4.89 -9.90
CA ASN A 209 -9.25 5.37 -10.32
C ASN A 209 -10.35 4.80 -9.39
N PRO A 210 -11.06 5.63 -8.60
CA PRO A 210 -12.03 5.15 -7.62
C PRO A 210 -13.24 4.46 -8.25
N ASP A 211 -13.54 4.68 -9.54
CA ASP A 211 -14.63 4.01 -10.23
C ASP A 211 -14.25 2.60 -10.67
N ALA A 212 -12.94 2.32 -10.87
CA ALA A 212 -12.42 1.02 -11.27
C ALA A 212 -12.11 0.08 -10.10
N ILE A 213 -12.12 0.58 -8.84
CA ILE A 213 -11.79 -0.23 -7.67
C ILE A 213 -12.99 -1.08 -7.26
N LYS A 214 -12.69 -2.35 -6.93
CA LYS A 214 -13.61 -3.33 -6.34
C LYS A 214 -13.42 -3.43 -4.83
N ASP A 215 -12.18 -3.70 -4.40
CA ASP A 215 -11.81 -3.91 -3.00
C ASP A 215 -10.40 -3.38 -2.74
N LEU A 216 -10.18 -2.94 -1.50
CA LEU A 216 -8.92 -2.39 -1.07
C LEU A 216 -8.65 -2.80 0.37
N LYS A 217 -7.47 -3.40 0.62
CA LYS A 217 -7.01 -3.83 1.94
C LYS A 217 -5.64 -3.25 2.27
N LEU A 218 -5.57 -2.56 3.39
CA LEU A 218 -4.31 -2.09 3.95
C LEU A 218 -3.92 -2.95 5.16
N TYR A 219 -2.86 -3.73 5.02
CA TYR A 219 -2.25 -4.52 6.09
C TYR A 219 -1.15 -3.69 6.76
N LYS A 220 -1.36 -3.26 7.99
CA LYS A 220 -0.40 -2.51 8.83
C LYS A 220 0.40 -3.43 9.77
N GLY A 221 -0.04 -4.67 9.92
CA GLY A 221 0.53 -5.74 10.73
C GLY A 221 -0.24 -7.03 10.49
N GLY A 222 0.21 -8.16 11.06
CA GLY A 222 -0.41 -9.47 10.78
C GLY A 222 -0.41 -9.80 9.28
N ILE A 223 0.62 -9.35 8.54
CA ILE A 223 0.72 -9.48 7.09
C ILE A 223 0.80 -10.96 6.69
N PRO A 224 -0.11 -11.50 5.85
CA PRO A 224 -0.07 -12.89 5.40
C PRO A 224 1.23 -13.30 4.71
N ALA A 225 1.63 -14.60 4.80
CA ALA A 225 2.90 -15.08 4.29
C ALA A 225 3.03 -15.01 2.76
N ARG A 226 1.93 -14.85 2.03
CA ARG A 226 1.91 -14.62 0.58
C ARG A 226 2.55 -13.28 0.15
N TYR A 227 2.64 -12.32 1.05
CA TYR A 227 3.27 -11.02 0.80
C TYR A 227 4.67 -10.95 1.40
N GLY A 228 5.59 -10.27 0.71
CA GLY A 228 6.97 -10.05 1.14
C GLY A 228 7.62 -8.91 0.36
N GLY A 229 8.92 -8.68 0.61
CA GLY A 229 9.72 -7.69 -0.13
C GLY A 229 9.58 -6.25 0.35
N ARG A 230 8.74 -5.97 1.36
CA ARG A 230 8.61 -4.66 2.03
C ARG A 230 8.42 -4.84 3.52
N VAL A 231 8.88 -3.85 4.31
CA VAL A 231 8.95 -3.98 5.79
C VAL A 231 7.96 -3.10 6.55
N SER A 232 7.06 -2.37 5.92
CA SER A 232 6.10 -1.53 6.65
C SER A 232 4.65 -1.99 6.53
N SER A 233 4.12 -2.06 5.33
CA SER A 233 2.72 -2.39 5.08
C SER A 233 2.50 -3.00 3.69
N VAL A 234 1.29 -3.53 3.48
CA VAL A 234 0.84 -3.96 2.15
C VAL A 234 -0.50 -3.29 1.86
N LEU A 235 -0.57 -2.57 0.76
CA LEU A 235 -1.81 -2.06 0.18
C LEU A 235 -2.16 -2.91 -1.02
N ASP A 236 -3.20 -3.73 -0.90
CA ASP A 236 -3.66 -4.64 -1.93
C ASP A 236 -4.98 -4.14 -2.51
N ILE A 237 -4.97 -3.79 -3.79
CA ILE A 237 -6.10 -3.18 -4.51
C ILE A 237 -6.52 -4.09 -5.65
N TYR A 238 -7.80 -4.46 -5.68
CA TYR A 238 -8.42 -5.20 -6.77
C TYR A 238 -9.31 -4.29 -7.60
N GLN A 239 -9.15 -4.37 -8.93
CA GLN A 239 -10.03 -3.70 -9.87
C GLN A 239 -11.31 -4.51 -10.08
N LYS A 240 -12.42 -3.83 -10.40
CA LYS A 240 -13.68 -4.46 -10.87
C LYS A 240 -13.42 -5.40 -12.04
N GLU A 241 -14.27 -6.39 -12.19
CA GLU A 241 -14.16 -7.36 -13.28
C GLU A 241 -14.88 -6.92 -14.56
N GLY A 242 -15.71 -5.88 -14.46
CA GLY A 242 -16.60 -5.44 -15.54
C GLY A 242 -17.93 -6.20 -15.56
N ASN A 243 -18.95 -5.58 -16.14
CA ASN A 243 -20.29 -6.13 -16.18
C ASN A 243 -20.46 -7.10 -17.36
N SER A 244 -20.74 -8.38 -17.09
CA SER A 244 -20.93 -9.38 -18.14
C SER A 244 -22.37 -9.48 -18.69
N LYS A 245 -23.29 -8.68 -18.13
CA LYS A 245 -24.73 -8.70 -18.49
C LYS A 245 -25.18 -7.49 -19.26
N GLU A 246 -24.73 -6.30 -18.82
CA GLU A 246 -25.19 -5.01 -19.33
C GLU A 246 -24.01 -4.07 -19.57
N PHE A 247 -24.21 -3.16 -20.51
CA PHE A 247 -23.27 -2.06 -20.75
C PHE A 247 -23.53 -0.93 -19.76
N LYS A 248 -22.50 -0.50 -19.04
CA LYS A 248 -22.57 0.59 -18.06
C LYS A 248 -21.48 1.62 -18.32
N VAL A 249 -21.81 2.86 -18.05
CA VAL A 249 -20.88 3.99 -18.13
C VAL A 249 -20.96 4.77 -16.83
N ASN A 250 -19.81 5.00 -16.18
CA ASN A 250 -19.68 5.85 -15.02
C ASN A 250 -18.67 6.94 -15.33
N GLY A 251 -18.84 8.14 -14.80
CA GLY A 251 -17.89 9.20 -15.02
C GLY A 251 -18.07 10.37 -14.08
N GLY A 252 -17.12 11.28 -14.15
CA GLY A 252 -17.13 12.54 -13.41
C GLY A 252 -16.41 13.63 -14.18
N VAL A 253 -16.98 14.83 -14.16
CA VAL A 253 -16.39 16.03 -14.74
C VAL A 253 -16.21 17.05 -13.61
N GLY A 254 -14.98 17.33 -13.25
CA GLY A 254 -14.58 18.29 -12.24
C GLY A 254 -13.93 19.54 -12.85
N ALA A 255 -13.59 20.51 -12.01
CA ALA A 255 -12.91 21.73 -12.46
C ALA A 255 -11.47 21.48 -12.94
N VAL A 256 -10.81 20.45 -12.44
CA VAL A 256 -9.37 20.21 -12.63
C VAL A 256 -9.09 18.91 -13.37
N ALA A 257 -9.93 17.90 -13.19
CA ALA A 257 -9.78 16.59 -13.80
C ALA A 257 -11.14 16.01 -14.18
N SER A 258 -11.13 15.06 -15.12
CA SER A 258 -12.30 14.28 -15.51
C SER A 258 -11.93 12.80 -15.60
N ARG A 259 -12.93 11.95 -15.38
CA ARG A 259 -12.81 10.51 -15.48
C ARG A 259 -14.00 9.88 -16.19
N LEU A 260 -13.75 8.77 -16.85
CA LEU A 260 -14.75 7.97 -17.54
C LEU A 260 -14.41 6.48 -17.35
N LEU A 261 -15.40 5.68 -17.00
CA LEU A 261 -15.31 4.22 -16.92
C LEU A 261 -16.42 3.62 -17.77
N ILE A 262 -16.06 2.70 -18.64
CA ILE A 262 -16.97 1.96 -19.52
C ILE A 262 -16.78 0.47 -19.24
N GLU A 263 -17.85 -0.23 -18.99
CA GLU A 263 -17.85 -1.67 -18.77
C GLU A 263 -19.02 -2.35 -19.50
N GLY A 264 -18.83 -3.59 -19.90
CA GLY A 264 -19.89 -4.32 -20.57
C GLY A 264 -19.47 -5.72 -21.03
N PRO A 265 -20.44 -6.49 -21.55
CA PRO A 265 -20.19 -7.82 -22.07
C PRO A 265 -19.53 -7.78 -23.45
N ILE A 266 -18.42 -8.53 -23.62
CA ILE A 266 -17.96 -8.98 -24.94
C ILE A 266 -18.77 -10.21 -25.34
N GLN A 267 -18.98 -11.13 -24.41
CA GLN A 267 -19.87 -12.26 -24.53
C GLN A 267 -20.71 -12.35 -23.26
N LYS A 268 -22.03 -12.24 -23.39
CA LYS A 268 -22.94 -12.21 -22.25
C LYS A 268 -22.72 -13.40 -21.31
N ASP A 269 -22.67 -13.11 -20.01
CA ASP A 269 -22.47 -14.05 -18.90
C ASP A 269 -21.13 -14.81 -18.91
N ARG A 270 -20.22 -14.51 -19.85
CA ARG A 270 -18.97 -15.24 -20.02
C ARG A 270 -17.72 -14.38 -20.11
N THR A 271 -17.79 -13.26 -20.84
CA THR A 271 -16.65 -12.39 -21.06
C THR A 271 -17.07 -10.95 -20.87
N ALA A 272 -16.43 -10.25 -19.95
CA ALA A 272 -16.65 -8.83 -19.74
C ALA A 272 -15.36 -8.03 -19.92
N PHE A 273 -15.53 -6.75 -20.22
CA PHE A 273 -14.45 -5.78 -20.24
C PHE A 273 -14.76 -4.59 -19.34
N LEU A 274 -13.70 -3.95 -18.89
CA LEU A 274 -13.70 -2.67 -18.21
C LEU A 274 -12.58 -1.82 -18.80
N ILE A 275 -12.89 -0.57 -19.17
CA ILE A 275 -11.90 0.43 -19.61
C ILE A 275 -12.23 1.73 -18.88
N GLY A 276 -11.28 2.23 -18.11
CA GLY A 276 -11.37 3.50 -17.41
C GLY A 276 -10.27 4.43 -17.86
N GLY A 277 -10.54 5.73 -17.94
CA GLY A 277 -9.54 6.74 -18.21
C GLY A 277 -9.76 7.98 -17.36
N ARG A 278 -8.66 8.63 -16.97
CA ARG A 278 -8.66 9.93 -16.29
C ARG A 278 -7.66 10.87 -16.96
N SER A 279 -7.95 12.15 -16.89
CA SER A 279 -7.00 13.18 -17.28
C SER A 279 -7.23 14.46 -16.48
N SER A 280 -6.16 15.10 -16.07
CA SER A 280 -6.21 16.47 -15.55
C SER A 280 -5.96 17.48 -16.65
N TYR A 281 -6.56 18.66 -16.52
CA TYR A 281 -6.45 19.74 -17.48
C TYR A 281 -6.32 21.12 -16.81
N ALA A 282 -5.95 21.14 -15.53
CA ALA A 282 -5.74 22.39 -14.78
C ALA A 282 -4.74 23.33 -15.45
N HIS A 283 -3.72 22.79 -16.10
CA HIS A 283 -2.70 23.55 -16.81
C HIS A 283 -3.26 24.43 -17.94
N LEU A 284 -4.45 24.09 -18.51
CA LEU A 284 -5.09 24.92 -19.55
C LEU A 284 -5.56 26.27 -19.01
N PHE A 285 -5.73 26.40 -17.69
CA PHE A 285 -6.14 27.62 -17.02
C PHE A 285 -4.97 28.44 -16.45
N LEU A 286 -3.77 27.87 -16.32
CA LEU A 286 -2.59 28.55 -15.76
C LEU A 286 -2.19 29.81 -16.55
N PRO A 287 -2.24 29.85 -17.91
CA PRO A 287 -1.94 31.04 -18.66
C PRO A 287 -2.87 32.23 -18.38
N LEU A 288 -4.09 32.00 -17.88
CA LEU A 288 -5.01 33.06 -17.46
C LEU A 288 -4.51 33.84 -16.21
N PHE A 289 -3.50 33.28 -15.52
CA PHE A 289 -2.86 33.84 -14.35
C PHE A 289 -1.39 34.19 -14.58
N ASP A 290 -0.98 34.33 -15.85
CA ASP A 290 0.40 34.61 -16.28
C ASP A 290 1.42 33.54 -15.78
N ILE A 291 0.97 32.30 -15.64
CA ILE A 291 1.82 31.16 -15.23
C ILE A 291 2.11 30.32 -16.47
N ASP A 292 3.35 30.41 -16.98
CA ASP A 292 3.83 29.58 -18.06
C ASP A 292 4.41 28.26 -17.53
N SER A 293 3.53 27.37 -17.14
CA SER A 293 3.86 26.06 -16.60
C SER A 293 2.84 25.03 -17.06
N LYS A 294 3.31 23.80 -17.29
CA LYS A 294 2.44 22.69 -17.68
C LYS A 294 2.45 21.66 -16.54
N ALA A 295 1.28 21.28 -16.04
CA ALA A 295 1.13 20.25 -15.04
C ALA A 295 -0.12 19.43 -15.35
N TYR A 296 0.05 18.23 -15.88
CA TYR A 296 -1.06 17.35 -16.20
C TYR A 296 -0.67 15.89 -16.07
N PHE A 297 -1.67 15.06 -15.82
CA PHE A 297 -1.57 13.62 -15.92
C PHE A 297 -2.69 13.05 -16.76
N TYR A 298 -2.47 11.85 -17.25
CA TYR A 298 -3.52 10.96 -17.74
C TYR A 298 -3.21 9.53 -17.36
N ASP A 299 -4.27 8.75 -17.15
CA ASP A 299 -4.16 7.33 -16.89
C ASP A 299 -5.27 6.52 -17.57
N VAL A 300 -4.98 5.24 -17.76
CA VAL A 300 -5.91 4.27 -18.33
C VAL A 300 -5.84 2.98 -17.51
N ASN A 301 -7.02 2.51 -17.09
CA ASN A 301 -7.24 1.20 -16.49
C ASN A 301 -7.93 0.28 -17.49
N THR A 302 -7.49 -0.96 -17.59
CA THR A 302 -8.14 -1.95 -18.44
C THR A 302 -8.26 -3.28 -17.73
N LYS A 303 -9.39 -3.97 -17.92
CA LYS A 303 -9.54 -5.35 -17.44
C LYS A 303 -10.45 -6.13 -18.37
N ILE A 304 -10.07 -7.36 -18.66
CA ILE A 304 -10.89 -8.34 -19.38
C ILE A 304 -10.93 -9.58 -18.53
N ASN A 305 -12.13 -10.08 -18.25
CA ASN A 305 -12.33 -11.37 -17.65
C ASN A 305 -12.97 -12.33 -18.65
N HIS A 306 -12.58 -13.59 -18.61
CA HIS A 306 -13.12 -14.62 -19.44
C HIS A 306 -13.30 -15.92 -18.66
N ARG A 307 -14.55 -16.38 -18.53
CA ARG A 307 -14.86 -17.69 -17.95
C ARG A 307 -14.76 -18.76 -19.03
N ILE A 308 -13.68 -19.55 -19.01
CA ILE A 308 -13.47 -20.64 -19.97
C ILE A 308 -14.50 -21.75 -19.71
N ASN A 309 -14.65 -22.16 -18.45
CA ASN A 309 -15.63 -23.14 -17.95
C ASN A 309 -15.82 -22.93 -16.43
N GLU A 310 -16.56 -23.84 -15.77
CA GLU A 310 -16.85 -23.75 -14.33
C GLU A 310 -15.62 -23.80 -13.43
N ASN A 311 -14.53 -24.40 -13.90
CA ASN A 311 -13.31 -24.57 -13.13
C ASN A 311 -12.17 -23.62 -13.56
N ASN A 312 -12.31 -22.87 -14.65
CA ASN A 312 -11.23 -22.08 -15.24
C ASN A 312 -11.71 -20.69 -15.63
N SER A 313 -11.04 -19.67 -15.12
CA SER A 313 -11.23 -18.28 -15.49
C SER A 313 -9.90 -17.58 -15.77
N LEU A 314 -9.86 -16.75 -16.79
CA LEU A 314 -8.73 -15.91 -17.17
C LEU A 314 -9.08 -14.45 -16.93
N TYR A 315 -8.10 -13.71 -16.42
CA TYR A 315 -8.18 -12.27 -16.21
C TYR A 315 -6.93 -11.61 -16.81
N LEU A 316 -7.16 -10.61 -17.62
CA LEU A 316 -6.11 -9.72 -18.13
C LEU A 316 -6.39 -8.33 -17.59
N SER A 317 -5.50 -7.80 -16.77
CA SER A 317 -5.61 -6.44 -16.24
C SER A 317 -4.37 -5.61 -16.61
N GLY A 318 -4.57 -4.30 -16.77
CA GLY A 318 -3.51 -3.37 -17.09
C GLY A 318 -3.81 -1.97 -16.55
N TYR A 319 -2.76 -1.26 -16.26
CA TYR A 319 -2.77 0.15 -15.91
C TYR A 319 -1.61 0.85 -16.59
N PHE A 320 -1.86 2.03 -17.11
CA PHE A 320 -0.84 2.95 -17.61
C PHE A 320 -1.15 4.35 -17.12
N GLY A 321 -0.16 5.02 -16.53
CA GLY A 321 -0.28 6.41 -16.11
C GLY A 321 0.96 7.20 -16.48
N ARG A 322 0.78 8.45 -16.87
CA ARG A 322 1.85 9.38 -17.21
C ARG A 322 1.56 10.76 -16.63
N ASP A 323 2.58 11.32 -16.03
CA ASP A 323 2.62 12.69 -15.52
C ASP A 323 3.61 13.52 -16.31
N LEU A 324 3.29 14.79 -16.51
CA LEU A 324 4.18 15.79 -17.02
C LEU A 324 4.08 17.05 -16.17
N PHE A 325 5.21 17.51 -15.70
CA PHE A 325 5.37 18.80 -15.06
C PHE A 325 6.47 19.58 -15.76
N SER A 326 6.17 20.78 -16.21
CA SER A 326 7.12 21.68 -16.88
C SER A 326 7.03 23.07 -16.28
N LEU A 327 8.15 23.65 -15.94
CA LEU A 327 8.28 25.01 -15.46
C LEU A 327 9.03 25.85 -16.49
N ASN A 328 8.33 26.76 -17.15
CA ASN A 328 8.88 27.67 -18.19
C ASN A 328 9.70 26.94 -19.27
N GLU A 329 9.33 25.70 -19.58
CA GLU A 329 10.05 24.82 -20.52
C GLU A 329 11.53 24.57 -20.18
N SER A 330 12.09 25.24 -19.17
CA SER A 330 13.49 25.10 -18.74
C SER A 330 13.72 23.90 -17.81
N PHE A 331 12.67 23.43 -17.16
CA PHE A 331 12.64 22.24 -16.33
C PHE A 331 11.45 21.39 -16.74
N VAL A 332 11.69 20.17 -17.17
CA VAL A 332 10.64 19.21 -17.51
C VAL A 332 10.85 17.94 -16.74
N ASN A 333 9.80 17.48 -16.05
CA ASN A 333 9.79 16.21 -15.35
C ASN A 333 8.64 15.35 -15.86
N VAL A 334 8.96 14.12 -16.25
CA VAL A 334 8.01 13.13 -16.75
C VAL A 334 8.18 11.85 -15.94
N TYR A 335 7.07 11.27 -15.45
CA TYR A 335 7.14 9.99 -14.77
C TYR A 335 5.81 9.23 -14.90
N GLY A 336 5.84 7.93 -14.60
CA GLY A 336 4.63 7.12 -14.66
C GLY A 336 4.85 5.66 -14.33
N ASN A 337 3.75 4.93 -14.28
CA ASN A 337 3.74 3.48 -14.11
C ASN A 337 3.04 2.81 -15.30
N ALA A 338 3.56 1.65 -15.70
CA ALA A 338 2.87 0.73 -16.57
C ALA A 338 2.85 -0.65 -15.92
N VAL A 339 1.67 -1.22 -15.69
CA VAL A 339 1.56 -2.55 -15.10
C VAL A 339 0.60 -3.43 -15.90
N GLY A 340 0.89 -4.72 -15.93
CA GLY A 340 0.05 -5.72 -16.55
C GLY A 340 0.05 -7.03 -15.76
N ASN A 341 -1.08 -7.70 -15.71
CA ASN A 341 -1.21 -9.01 -15.08
C ASN A 341 -2.11 -9.92 -15.92
N LEU A 342 -1.56 -11.07 -16.31
CA LEU A 342 -2.33 -12.19 -16.85
C LEU A 342 -2.47 -13.24 -15.76
N ARG A 343 -3.70 -13.48 -15.33
CA ARG A 343 -4.03 -14.35 -14.23
C ARG A 343 -4.94 -15.49 -14.68
N TRP A 344 -4.59 -16.71 -14.27
CA TRP A 344 -5.39 -17.91 -14.47
C TRP A 344 -5.81 -18.50 -13.13
N ASN A 345 -7.13 -18.49 -12.87
CA ASN A 345 -7.73 -19.15 -11.73
C ASN A 345 -8.20 -20.54 -12.14
N HIS A 346 -7.80 -21.55 -11.35
CA HIS A 346 -8.17 -22.92 -11.57
C HIS A 346 -8.69 -23.59 -10.29
N LEU A 347 -9.84 -24.22 -10.39
CA LEU A 347 -10.44 -25.02 -9.33
C LEU A 347 -10.14 -26.50 -9.59
N PHE A 348 -9.22 -27.10 -8.86
CA PHE A 348 -8.87 -28.52 -8.97
C PHE A 348 -10.00 -29.42 -8.48
N ASN A 349 -10.64 -29.04 -7.39
CA ASN A 349 -11.78 -29.72 -6.79
C ASN A 349 -12.49 -28.77 -5.80
N ASP A 350 -13.53 -29.26 -5.12
CA ASP A 350 -14.37 -28.49 -4.20
C ASP A 350 -13.62 -27.86 -3.00
N ARG A 351 -12.34 -28.18 -2.82
CA ARG A 351 -11.50 -27.72 -1.68
C ARG A 351 -10.18 -27.13 -2.07
N LEU A 352 -9.74 -27.26 -3.32
CA LEU A 352 -8.43 -26.78 -3.75
C LEU A 352 -8.58 -25.80 -4.91
N PHE A 353 -8.28 -24.56 -4.63
CA PHE A 353 -8.25 -23.43 -5.57
C PHE A 353 -6.81 -23.03 -5.85
N SER A 354 -6.50 -22.61 -7.08
CA SER A 354 -5.20 -22.03 -7.43
C SER A 354 -5.33 -20.76 -8.26
N ASN A 355 -4.30 -19.93 -8.15
CA ASN A 355 -4.13 -18.68 -8.88
C ASN A 355 -2.69 -18.60 -9.42
N LEU A 356 -2.55 -18.61 -10.75
CA LEU A 356 -1.28 -18.35 -11.45
C LEU A 356 -1.31 -16.96 -12.07
N SER A 357 -0.36 -16.12 -11.70
CA SER A 357 -0.22 -14.76 -12.22
C SER A 357 1.12 -14.55 -12.89
N LEU A 358 1.08 -13.97 -14.10
CA LEU A 358 2.24 -13.47 -14.84
C LEU A 358 2.15 -11.96 -14.87
N ILE A 359 3.09 -11.30 -14.19
CA ILE A 359 3.00 -9.88 -13.87
C ILE A 359 4.19 -9.14 -14.46
N TYR A 360 3.91 -7.99 -15.04
CA TYR A 360 4.91 -7.00 -15.45
C TYR A 360 4.61 -5.67 -14.75
N SER A 361 5.64 -5.02 -14.25
CA SER A 361 5.54 -3.67 -13.71
C SER A 361 6.75 -2.85 -14.14
N ASP A 362 6.50 -1.61 -14.53
CA ASP A 362 7.47 -0.63 -14.98
C ASP A 362 7.17 0.72 -14.33
N TYR A 363 8.17 1.33 -13.73
CA TYR A 363 8.16 2.70 -13.29
C TYR A 363 9.31 3.43 -13.96
N TYR A 364 8.99 4.48 -14.67
CA TYR A 364 9.93 5.31 -15.38
C TYR A 364 9.81 6.76 -14.95
N TYR A 365 10.92 7.48 -15.01
CA TYR A 365 10.90 8.92 -14.90
C TYR A 365 12.04 9.55 -15.70
N GLY A 366 11.80 10.79 -16.18
CA GLY A 366 12.74 11.61 -16.92
C GLY A 366 12.80 13.01 -16.34
N LEU A 367 13.99 13.58 -16.38
CA LEU A 367 14.28 14.96 -16.01
C LEU A 367 15.02 15.64 -17.16
N GLU A 368 14.48 16.76 -17.65
CA GLU A 368 15.13 17.59 -18.63
C GLU A 368 15.40 18.99 -18.03
N LEU A 369 16.64 19.43 -18.15
CA LEU A 369 17.11 20.74 -17.74
C LEU A 369 17.66 21.49 -18.96
N ASP A 370 16.79 22.23 -19.66
CA ASP A 370 17.14 22.89 -20.92
C ASP A 370 18.26 23.92 -20.77
N PHE A 371 18.34 24.63 -19.66
CA PHE A 371 19.39 25.64 -19.39
C PHE A 371 20.80 25.06 -19.34
N VAL A 372 20.98 23.76 -18.98
CA VAL A 372 22.27 23.04 -19.06
C VAL A 372 22.37 22.13 -20.27
N GLY A 373 21.27 21.88 -20.95
CA GLY A 373 21.25 20.93 -22.07
C GLY A 373 21.29 19.46 -21.64
N PHE A 374 20.69 19.13 -20.50
CA PHE A 374 20.74 17.83 -19.82
C PHE A 374 19.38 17.14 -19.86
N GLU A 375 19.39 15.88 -20.24
CA GLU A 375 18.25 14.97 -20.11
C GLU A 375 18.70 13.69 -19.39
N TRP A 376 17.88 13.19 -18.48
CA TRP A 376 18.16 12.00 -17.69
C TRP A 376 16.89 11.14 -17.58
N ASP A 377 17.00 9.90 -18.03
CA ASP A 377 15.95 8.89 -17.95
C ASP A 377 16.35 7.75 -17.02
N SER A 378 15.47 7.38 -16.11
CA SER A 378 15.70 6.32 -15.12
C SER A 378 14.45 5.48 -14.90
N GLY A 379 14.58 4.35 -14.18
CA GLY A 379 13.43 3.51 -13.89
C GLY A 379 13.75 2.17 -13.27
N ILE A 380 12.67 1.45 -12.95
CA ILE A 380 12.71 0.08 -12.43
C ILE A 380 11.65 -0.77 -13.11
N GLN A 381 12.06 -1.94 -13.57
CA GLN A 381 11.16 -2.95 -14.16
C GLN A 381 11.20 -4.23 -13.35
N ASN A 382 10.04 -4.90 -13.24
CA ASN A 382 10.00 -6.26 -12.72
C ASN A 382 9.14 -7.19 -13.60
N PHE A 383 9.58 -8.45 -13.67
CA PHE A 383 8.86 -9.56 -14.24
C PHE A 383 8.61 -10.57 -13.12
N ASN A 384 7.36 -10.86 -12.81
CA ASN A 384 6.99 -11.67 -11.67
C ASN A 384 6.10 -12.86 -12.11
N VAL A 385 6.45 -14.05 -11.65
CA VAL A 385 5.63 -15.26 -11.76
C VAL A 385 5.23 -15.69 -10.37
N LYS A 386 3.93 -15.73 -10.11
CA LYS A 386 3.37 -16.06 -8.81
C LYS A 386 2.35 -17.18 -8.94
N TYR A 387 2.47 -18.21 -8.10
CA TYR A 387 1.53 -19.32 -8.05
C TYR A 387 1.07 -19.58 -6.63
N ASP A 388 -0.20 -19.29 -6.36
CA ASP A 388 -0.82 -19.41 -5.06
C ASP A 388 -1.85 -20.55 -5.07
N LEU A 389 -1.88 -21.34 -4.01
CA LEU A 389 -2.86 -22.39 -3.77
C LEU A 389 -3.56 -22.14 -2.44
N LYS A 390 -4.89 -22.27 -2.44
CA LYS A 390 -5.72 -22.22 -1.25
C LYS A 390 -6.45 -23.54 -1.07
N HIS A 391 -6.18 -24.21 0.06
CA HIS A 391 -6.69 -25.54 0.36
C HIS A 391 -7.57 -25.51 1.61
N TYR A 392 -8.85 -25.76 1.44
CA TYR A 392 -9.86 -25.86 2.48
C TYR A 392 -9.90 -27.29 2.99
N LEU A 393 -9.06 -27.64 3.99
CA LEU A 393 -9.03 -28.99 4.55
C LEU A 393 -10.34 -29.32 5.27
N ASN A 394 -10.86 -28.37 6.03
CA ASN A 394 -12.18 -28.35 6.63
C ASN A 394 -12.57 -26.93 7.01
N ASN A 395 -13.75 -26.72 7.63
CA ASN A 395 -14.23 -25.38 7.99
C ASN A 395 -13.35 -24.64 9.02
N LYS A 396 -12.51 -25.38 9.78
CA LYS A 396 -11.65 -24.84 10.82
C LYS A 396 -10.19 -24.75 10.43
N LEU A 397 -9.79 -25.33 9.30
CA LEU A 397 -8.41 -25.42 8.88
C LEU A 397 -8.29 -25.16 7.38
N GLN A 398 -7.65 -24.04 7.04
CA GLN A 398 -7.33 -23.65 5.68
C GLN A 398 -5.82 -23.45 5.56
N ILE A 399 -5.24 -23.82 4.44
CA ILE A 399 -3.81 -23.67 4.16
C ILE A 399 -3.66 -22.88 2.85
N ASN A 400 -2.95 -21.77 2.91
CA ASN A 400 -2.50 -21.01 1.75
C ASN A 400 -0.99 -21.29 1.56
N TYR A 401 -0.57 -21.67 0.36
CA TYR A 401 0.84 -21.91 0.08
C TYR A 401 1.14 -21.56 -1.38
N GLY A 402 2.39 -21.25 -1.66
CA GLY A 402 2.73 -20.85 -3.02
C GLY A 402 4.18 -20.50 -3.22
N LEU A 403 4.46 -20.10 -4.45
CA LEU A 403 5.77 -19.71 -4.96
C LEU A 403 5.68 -18.35 -5.63
N ASN A 404 6.74 -17.57 -5.50
CA ASN A 404 6.88 -16.28 -6.16
C ASN A 404 8.30 -16.15 -6.68
N ASN A 405 8.49 -15.68 -7.93
CA ASN A 405 9.81 -15.38 -8.48
C ASN A 405 9.75 -14.08 -9.25
N ILE A 406 10.57 -13.11 -8.84
CA ILE A 406 10.63 -11.78 -9.42
C ILE A 406 12.03 -11.53 -9.98
N TYR A 407 12.12 -11.13 -11.24
CA TYR A 407 13.32 -10.62 -11.87
C TYR A 407 13.23 -9.10 -12.00
N TYR A 408 14.24 -8.40 -11.52
CA TYR A 408 14.31 -6.94 -11.50
C TYR A 408 15.38 -6.39 -12.42
N VAL A 409 15.09 -5.29 -13.10
CA VAL A 409 16.02 -4.46 -13.85
C VAL A 409 15.94 -3.04 -13.29
N PHE A 410 17.06 -2.54 -12.80
CA PHE A 410 17.19 -1.17 -12.30
C PHE A 410 18.00 -0.37 -13.31
N ASN A 411 17.44 0.67 -13.87
CA ASN A 411 18.14 1.66 -14.66
C ASN A 411 18.40 2.90 -13.77
N PRO A 412 19.63 3.13 -13.26
CA PRO A 412 19.91 4.29 -12.42
C PRO A 412 19.95 5.59 -13.22
N GLY A 413 20.14 5.49 -14.53
CA GLY A 413 19.98 6.63 -15.44
C GLY A 413 20.73 6.48 -16.74
N GLU A 414 20.16 7.07 -17.78
CA GLU A 414 20.76 7.36 -19.06
C GLU A 414 20.79 8.88 -19.19
N ILE A 415 21.99 9.42 -19.42
CA ILE A 415 22.23 10.85 -19.54
C ILE A 415 22.44 11.16 -21.00
N THR A 416 21.63 12.08 -21.55
CA THR A 416 21.74 12.48 -22.95
C THR A 416 21.76 14.00 -23.09
N PRO A 417 22.44 14.54 -24.10
CA PRO A 417 22.33 15.96 -24.44
C PRO A 417 20.97 16.23 -25.09
N ASN A 418 20.19 17.17 -24.57
CA ASN A 418 18.90 17.56 -25.18
C ASN A 418 19.03 18.52 -26.37
N ARG A 419 20.25 18.99 -26.67
CA ARG A 419 20.56 19.88 -27.81
C ARG A 419 21.99 19.71 -28.33
N SER A 420 22.22 19.98 -29.58
CA SER A 420 23.52 19.74 -30.26
C SER A 420 24.68 20.60 -29.76
N ASN A 421 24.44 21.72 -29.07
CA ASN A 421 25.44 22.61 -28.47
C ASN A 421 25.54 22.41 -26.94
N SER A 422 24.99 21.36 -26.41
CA SER A 422 25.15 20.98 -25.02
C SER A 422 26.59 20.56 -24.74
N GLY A 423 27.10 20.90 -23.56
CA GLY A 423 28.37 20.39 -23.06
C GLY A 423 28.23 19.01 -22.37
N ILE A 424 27.05 18.43 -22.35
CA ILE A 424 26.76 17.12 -21.74
C ILE A 424 27.25 16.00 -22.67
N ILE A 425 27.92 15.03 -22.07
CA ILE A 425 28.36 13.81 -22.75
C ILE A 425 27.32 12.73 -22.45
N GLU A 426 26.89 12.03 -23.49
CA GLU A 426 26.02 10.85 -23.36
C GLU A 426 26.69 9.78 -22.49
N ASP A 427 25.98 9.33 -21.45
CA ASP A 427 26.46 8.31 -20.54
C ASP A 427 25.32 7.41 -20.06
N GLN A 428 25.55 6.09 -20.01
CA GLN A 428 24.63 5.12 -19.45
C GLN A 428 25.17 4.61 -18.12
N LEU A 429 24.58 5.07 -17.03
CA LEU A 429 24.89 4.55 -15.70
C LEU A 429 24.66 3.03 -15.64
N THR A 430 25.52 2.33 -14.91
CA THR A 430 25.52 0.87 -14.88
C THR A 430 24.20 0.27 -14.39
N LYS A 431 23.47 -0.42 -15.27
CA LYS A 431 22.21 -1.10 -14.93
C LYS A 431 22.47 -2.21 -13.92
N LYS A 432 21.54 -2.35 -12.95
CA LYS A 432 21.61 -3.33 -11.86
C LYS A 432 20.53 -4.38 -12.05
N TYR A 433 20.84 -5.64 -11.72
CA TYR A 433 19.93 -6.77 -11.90
C TYR A 433 19.79 -7.56 -10.61
N ALA A 434 18.62 -8.11 -10.34
CA ALA A 434 18.38 -8.97 -9.20
C ALA A 434 17.29 -10.00 -9.48
N ASN A 435 17.33 -11.10 -8.75
CA ASN A 435 16.28 -12.10 -8.71
C ASN A 435 15.87 -12.34 -7.26
N GLU A 436 14.56 -12.31 -6.99
CA GLU A 436 13.97 -12.65 -5.72
C GLU A 436 13.05 -13.85 -5.89
N ALA A 437 13.39 -14.96 -5.26
CA ALA A 437 12.56 -16.16 -5.22
C ALA A 437 12.03 -16.38 -3.81
N ALA A 438 10.78 -16.78 -3.67
CA ALA A 438 10.21 -17.08 -2.38
C ALA A 438 9.22 -18.25 -2.43
N ALA A 439 9.18 -19.01 -1.33
CA ALA A 439 8.15 -20.01 -1.05
C ALA A 439 7.48 -19.67 0.27
N TYR A 440 6.19 -19.95 0.40
CA TYR A 440 5.47 -19.68 1.63
C TYR A 440 4.39 -20.72 1.92
N ILE A 441 4.07 -20.82 3.21
CA ILE A 441 2.92 -21.52 3.74
C ILE A 441 2.28 -20.66 4.84
N ASP A 442 0.97 -20.58 4.87
CA ASP A 442 0.16 -19.82 5.81
C ASP A 442 -1.06 -20.66 6.20
N VAL A 443 -1.28 -20.88 7.49
CA VAL A 443 -2.30 -21.77 8.02
C VAL A 443 -3.27 -20.98 8.89
N GLU A 444 -4.53 -20.92 8.48
CA GLU A 444 -5.62 -20.38 9.26
C GLU A 444 -6.30 -21.53 10.02
N HIS A 445 -6.28 -21.49 11.35
CA HIS A 445 -6.74 -22.58 12.21
C HIS A 445 -7.67 -22.07 13.31
N GLU A 446 -8.92 -22.44 13.25
CA GLU A 446 -9.89 -22.23 14.32
C GLU A 446 -9.78 -23.43 15.31
N ILE A 447 -9.01 -23.21 16.38
CA ILE A 447 -8.77 -24.24 17.43
C ILE A 447 -10.07 -24.53 18.20
N SER A 448 -10.82 -23.47 18.52
CA SER A 448 -12.09 -23.52 19.22
C SER A 448 -12.94 -22.30 18.86
N ASN A 449 -14.20 -22.27 19.30
CA ASN A 449 -15.08 -21.10 19.09
C ASN A 449 -14.56 -19.80 19.73
N LYS A 450 -13.52 -19.89 20.61
CA LYS A 450 -12.90 -18.74 21.28
C LYS A 450 -11.47 -18.45 20.82
N LEU A 451 -10.80 -19.44 20.22
CA LEU A 451 -9.39 -19.33 19.89
C LEU A 451 -9.16 -19.64 18.41
N SER A 452 -8.69 -18.67 17.69
CA SER A 452 -8.27 -18.77 16.29
C SER A 452 -6.81 -18.34 16.16
N ILE A 453 -6.04 -19.05 15.35
CA ILE A 453 -4.61 -18.80 15.13
C ILE A 453 -4.34 -18.78 13.63
N ASN A 454 -3.56 -17.82 13.18
CA ASN A 454 -2.93 -17.83 11.86
C ASN A 454 -1.41 -17.94 12.09
N TYR A 455 -0.77 -18.91 11.45
CA TYR A 455 0.67 -19.07 11.52
C TYR A 455 1.25 -19.44 10.16
N GLY A 456 2.38 -18.83 9.84
CA GLY A 456 2.98 -19.01 8.53
C GLY A 456 4.48 -18.83 8.52
N LEU A 457 5.08 -19.27 7.44
CA LEU A 457 6.49 -19.10 7.15
C LEU A 457 6.66 -18.76 5.67
N ARG A 458 7.42 -17.72 5.42
CA ARG A 458 7.96 -17.39 4.10
C ARG A 458 9.46 -17.57 4.14
N VAL A 459 10.01 -18.16 3.10
CA VAL A 459 11.46 -18.21 2.84
C VAL A 459 11.70 -17.42 1.59
N SER A 460 12.47 -16.34 1.70
CA SER A 460 12.86 -15.53 0.56
C SER A 460 14.36 -15.66 0.29
N HIS A 461 14.73 -15.80 -0.98
CA HIS A 461 16.09 -15.84 -1.46
C HIS A 461 16.29 -14.74 -2.49
N PHE A 462 17.15 -13.79 -2.18
CA PHE A 462 17.50 -12.67 -3.05
C PHE A 462 18.92 -12.85 -3.58
N ASN A 463 19.07 -12.77 -4.89
CA ASN A 463 20.35 -12.85 -5.58
C ASN A 463 20.60 -11.52 -6.33
N ARG A 464 21.54 -10.73 -5.87
CA ARG A 464 22.07 -9.58 -6.57
C ARG A 464 22.95 -10.09 -7.71
N LEU A 465 22.48 -9.98 -8.93
CA LEU A 465 23.17 -10.45 -10.13
C LEU A 465 24.33 -9.52 -10.49
N GLY A 466 25.23 -10.02 -11.31
CA GLY A 466 26.35 -9.25 -11.84
C GLY A 466 25.90 -8.12 -12.76
N GLN A 467 26.78 -7.18 -12.99
CA GLN A 467 26.59 -5.98 -13.80
C GLN A 467 27.85 -5.68 -14.62
N ASP A 468 27.79 -4.71 -15.51
CA ASP A 468 28.90 -4.43 -16.43
C ASP A 468 30.10 -3.83 -15.69
N GLU A 469 29.86 -2.98 -14.68
CA GLU A 469 30.90 -2.40 -13.82
C GLU A 469 30.53 -2.54 -12.36
N PHE A 470 31.44 -3.04 -11.55
CA PHE A 470 31.29 -3.13 -10.09
C PHE A 470 32.57 -2.66 -9.40
N PHE A 471 32.46 -1.61 -8.60
CA PHE A 471 33.60 -1.02 -7.91
C PHE A 471 34.00 -1.84 -6.67
N VAL A 472 35.31 -2.03 -6.53
CA VAL A 472 35.93 -2.68 -5.37
C VAL A 472 36.63 -1.63 -4.52
N TYR A 473 36.43 -1.70 -3.22
CA TYR A 473 36.98 -0.76 -2.27
C TYR A 473 37.90 -1.44 -1.29
N GLN A 474 38.89 -0.68 -0.75
CA GLN A 474 39.79 -1.18 0.28
C GLN A 474 38.97 -1.64 1.50
N ASN A 475 39.32 -2.80 2.04
CA ASN A 475 38.61 -3.43 3.15
C ASN A 475 37.09 -3.64 2.93
N ASN A 476 36.64 -3.66 1.69
CA ASN A 476 35.22 -3.73 1.31
C ASN A 476 34.38 -2.60 1.93
N GLN A 477 34.92 -1.39 2.03
CA GLN A 477 34.29 -0.21 2.58
C GLN A 477 34.13 0.88 1.52
N ALA A 478 32.94 1.07 1.00
CA ALA A 478 32.62 2.13 0.05
C ALA A 478 32.54 3.53 0.68
N VAL A 479 32.34 3.61 2.01
CA VAL A 479 32.38 4.83 2.82
C VAL A 479 33.53 4.75 3.81
N VAL A 480 34.36 5.78 3.91
CA VAL A 480 35.45 5.91 4.87
C VAL A 480 35.16 7.03 5.86
N PHE A 481 35.74 6.92 7.08
CA PHE A 481 35.61 7.94 8.09
C PHE A 481 36.93 8.73 8.20
N ASP A 482 36.86 10.06 8.07
CA ASP A 482 37.98 10.93 8.27
C ASP A 482 38.08 11.35 9.75
N GLU A 483 39.00 10.76 10.48
CA GLU A 483 39.19 11.02 11.92
C GLU A 483 39.56 12.46 12.25
N ARG A 484 40.23 13.19 11.33
CA ARG A 484 40.65 14.58 11.57
C ARG A 484 39.50 15.54 11.45
N GLN A 485 38.62 15.29 10.47
CA GLN A 485 37.45 16.12 10.19
C GLN A 485 36.17 15.62 10.88
N GLN A 486 36.20 14.39 11.43
CA GLN A 486 35.05 13.73 12.07
C GLN A 486 33.85 13.63 11.13
N VAL A 487 34.09 13.31 9.87
CA VAL A 487 33.07 13.16 8.83
C VAL A 487 33.23 11.87 8.03
N TYR A 488 32.13 11.37 7.50
CA TYR A 488 32.15 10.29 6.52
C TYR A 488 32.45 10.87 5.13
N LYS A 489 33.21 10.14 4.32
CA LYS A 489 33.59 10.49 2.95
C LYS A 489 33.44 9.27 2.02
N GLU A 490 33.32 9.53 0.76
CA GLU A 490 33.39 8.55 -0.30
C GLU A 490 34.78 7.90 -0.34
N ALA A 491 34.81 6.55 -0.47
CA ALA A 491 36.05 5.83 -0.66
C ALA A 491 36.46 5.81 -2.13
N THR A 492 37.75 5.95 -2.43
CA THR A 492 38.20 5.77 -3.81
C THR A 492 38.20 4.28 -4.19
N PRO A 493 37.58 3.86 -5.31
CA PRO A 493 37.68 2.51 -5.80
C PRO A 493 39.14 2.11 -6.06
N ILE A 494 39.51 0.89 -5.68
CA ILE A 494 40.86 0.34 -5.92
C ILE A 494 40.90 -0.59 -7.14
N ASP A 495 39.74 -1.08 -7.59
CA ASP A 495 39.59 -1.95 -8.77
C ASP A 495 38.15 -1.87 -9.29
N THR A 496 37.94 -2.30 -10.53
CA THR A 496 36.63 -2.40 -11.17
C THR A 496 36.48 -3.79 -11.78
N LEU A 497 35.48 -4.54 -11.33
CA LEU A 497 35.15 -5.87 -11.85
C LEU A 497 34.04 -5.78 -12.88
N THR A 498 34.04 -6.69 -13.81
CA THR A 498 33.02 -6.86 -14.86
C THR A 498 32.37 -8.24 -14.80
N PRO A 499 31.61 -8.54 -13.71
CA PRO A 499 31.11 -9.91 -13.49
C PRO A 499 30.05 -10.37 -14.49
N GLY A 500 29.47 -9.44 -15.27
CA GLY A 500 28.41 -9.74 -16.24
C GLY A 500 27.12 -10.27 -15.58
N ARG A 501 26.02 -10.30 -16.32
CA ARG A 501 24.68 -10.65 -15.79
C ARG A 501 24.56 -12.08 -15.25
N GLY A 502 25.40 -13.02 -15.69
CA GLY A 502 25.41 -14.41 -15.21
C GLY A 502 26.09 -14.59 -13.85
N GLY A 503 26.86 -13.60 -13.40
CA GLY A 503 27.53 -13.60 -12.10
C GLY A 503 26.56 -13.30 -10.95
N SER A 504 27.07 -13.45 -9.73
CA SER A 504 26.34 -13.09 -8.50
C SER A 504 27.25 -12.25 -7.61
N LEU A 505 26.80 -11.07 -7.24
CA LEU A 505 27.50 -10.14 -6.35
C LEU A 505 27.21 -10.39 -4.88
N ALA A 506 25.97 -10.72 -4.55
CA ALA A 506 25.55 -11.03 -3.18
C ALA A 506 24.31 -11.93 -3.18
N LYS A 507 24.19 -12.75 -2.14
CA LYS A 507 23.04 -13.63 -1.91
C LYS A 507 22.56 -13.47 -0.47
N PHE A 508 21.24 -13.33 -0.31
CA PHE A 508 20.60 -13.23 0.98
C PHE A 508 19.46 -14.24 1.06
N THR A 509 19.38 -14.97 2.17
CA THR A 509 18.26 -15.89 2.42
C THR A 509 17.67 -15.56 3.78
N ASN A 510 16.39 -15.24 3.83
CA ASN A 510 15.72 -14.85 5.05
C ASN A 510 14.53 -15.78 5.34
N LEU A 511 14.36 -16.09 6.62
CA LEU A 511 13.18 -16.77 7.15
C LEU A 511 12.27 -15.70 7.74
N GLU A 512 11.01 -15.71 7.30
CA GLU A 512 10.02 -14.70 7.66
C GLU A 512 8.82 -15.39 8.35
N PRO A 513 8.96 -15.81 9.64
CA PRO A 513 7.87 -16.39 10.42
C PRO A 513 6.80 -15.33 10.73
N ARG A 514 5.56 -15.80 10.83
CA ARG A 514 4.38 -14.98 11.12
C ARG A 514 3.44 -15.74 12.04
N LEU A 515 2.84 -15.01 12.97
CA LEU A 515 1.89 -15.55 13.92
C LEU A 515 0.85 -14.48 14.26
N ALA A 516 -0.42 -14.84 14.21
CA ALA A 516 -1.50 -14.01 14.72
C ALA A 516 -2.46 -14.90 15.51
N ILE A 517 -2.91 -14.41 16.65
CA ILE A 517 -3.79 -15.12 17.58
C ILE A 517 -4.96 -14.19 17.91
N ALA A 518 -6.17 -14.72 17.85
CA ALA A 518 -7.37 -14.06 18.37
C ALA A 518 -7.99 -14.90 19.47
N TYR A 519 -8.25 -14.28 20.61
CA TYR A 519 -9.02 -14.85 21.70
C TYR A 519 -10.31 -14.06 21.90
N SER A 520 -11.45 -14.69 21.58
CA SER A 520 -12.77 -14.11 21.79
C SER A 520 -13.16 -14.18 23.27
N ILE A 521 -13.28 -13.03 23.91
CA ILE A 521 -13.75 -12.89 25.30
C ILE A 521 -15.23 -13.26 25.34
N ASN A 522 -15.98 -12.72 24.38
CA ASN A 522 -17.39 -12.99 24.11
C ASN A 522 -17.66 -12.78 22.60
N ASP A 523 -18.92 -12.91 22.17
CA ASP A 523 -19.31 -12.78 20.75
C ASP A 523 -19.04 -11.40 20.15
N ASN A 524 -18.88 -10.37 20.98
CA ASN A 524 -18.74 -8.99 20.55
C ASN A 524 -17.35 -8.40 20.88
N SER A 525 -16.45 -9.15 21.51
CA SER A 525 -15.14 -8.61 21.85
C SER A 525 -14.03 -9.65 21.85
N SER A 526 -12.82 -9.24 21.46
CA SER A 526 -11.63 -10.08 21.42
C SER A 526 -10.36 -9.31 21.76
N ILE A 527 -9.37 -10.08 22.21
CA ILE A 527 -7.96 -9.65 22.26
C ILE A 527 -7.24 -10.37 21.13
N LYS A 528 -6.46 -9.61 20.36
CA LYS A 528 -5.65 -10.15 19.26
C LYS A 528 -4.19 -9.75 19.45
N THR A 529 -3.29 -10.65 19.08
CA THR A 529 -1.85 -10.36 19.08
C THR A 529 -1.22 -10.89 17.81
N SER A 530 -0.17 -10.24 17.33
CA SER A 530 0.58 -10.70 16.16
C SER A 530 2.07 -10.45 16.29
N TYR A 531 2.83 -11.35 15.66
CA TYR A 531 4.25 -11.21 15.37
C TYR A 531 4.47 -11.43 13.88
N THR A 532 5.27 -10.55 13.27
CA THR A 532 5.59 -10.63 11.84
C THR A 532 7.05 -10.27 11.63
N ARG A 533 7.81 -11.16 10.96
CA ARG A 533 9.13 -10.86 10.44
C ARG A 533 9.07 -10.68 8.93
N LEU A 534 9.72 -9.62 8.42
CA LEU A 534 9.75 -9.25 7.00
C LEU A 534 11.16 -8.91 6.54
N ALA A 535 11.44 -9.14 5.26
CA ALA A 535 12.67 -8.72 4.61
C ALA A 535 12.35 -7.80 3.41
N GLN A 536 13.17 -6.76 3.23
CA GLN A 536 13.10 -5.86 2.07
C GLN A 536 14.43 -5.77 1.38
N TYR A 537 14.42 -5.96 0.06
CA TYR A 537 15.62 -6.01 -0.78
C TYR A 537 15.74 -4.83 -1.74
N LEU A 538 14.68 -4.02 -1.90
CA LEU A 538 14.63 -2.87 -2.77
C LEU A 538 14.47 -1.60 -1.93
N HIS A 539 15.27 -0.59 -2.24
CA HIS A 539 15.35 0.64 -1.47
C HIS A 539 15.16 1.84 -2.38
N LEU A 540 14.31 2.79 -1.97
CA LEU A 540 14.20 4.09 -2.61
C LEU A 540 15.16 5.04 -1.90
N LEU A 541 16.14 5.53 -2.62
CA LEU A 541 17.13 6.46 -2.10
C LEU A 541 16.64 7.88 -2.31
N SER A 542 16.47 8.59 -1.21
CA SER A 542 16.01 9.97 -1.19
C SER A 542 16.76 10.73 -0.09
N ASN A 543 17.32 11.87 -0.43
CA ASN A 543 17.94 12.79 0.52
C ASN A 543 16.99 13.90 0.98
N THR A 544 15.73 13.83 0.58
CA THR A 544 14.67 14.76 0.97
C THR A 544 13.79 14.18 2.09
N SER A 545 13.10 15.05 2.81
CA SER A 545 12.17 14.64 3.87
C SER A 545 10.91 13.93 3.33
N SER A 546 10.60 14.14 2.06
CA SER A 546 9.45 13.57 1.36
C SER A 546 9.91 13.05 0.00
N PRO A 547 9.61 11.77 -0.34
CA PRO A 547 9.99 11.20 -1.62
C PRO A 547 9.47 12.02 -2.80
N THR A 548 10.32 12.12 -3.81
CA THR A 548 10.03 12.78 -5.09
C THR A 548 10.11 11.76 -6.24
N PRO A 549 9.55 12.05 -7.40
CA PRO A 549 9.74 11.20 -8.58
C PRO A 549 11.20 11.06 -9.02
N LEU A 550 12.09 11.95 -8.56
CA LEU A 550 13.53 11.93 -8.89
C LEU A 550 14.35 10.96 -8.04
N ASP A 551 13.75 10.33 -7.05
CA ASP A 551 14.43 9.40 -6.16
C ASP A 551 14.75 8.06 -6.86
N VAL A 552 15.90 7.47 -6.52
CA VAL A 552 16.47 6.34 -7.25
C VAL A 552 16.21 5.01 -6.55
N TRP A 553 15.66 4.03 -7.26
CA TRP A 553 15.56 2.66 -6.77
C TRP A 553 16.88 1.89 -6.89
N THR A 554 17.30 1.27 -5.81
CA THR A 554 18.50 0.41 -5.78
C THR A 554 18.21 -0.93 -5.08
N PRO A 555 18.82 -2.04 -5.56
CA PRO A 555 18.73 -3.34 -4.91
C PRO A 555 19.72 -3.46 -3.76
N SER A 556 19.43 -4.34 -2.79
CA SER A 556 20.42 -4.83 -1.84
C SER A 556 21.60 -5.46 -2.55
N GLY A 557 22.79 -5.40 -1.92
CA GLY A 557 24.02 -5.88 -2.47
C GLY A 557 25.14 -5.93 -1.42
N PRO A 558 26.40 -6.02 -1.84
CA PRO A 558 27.53 -6.13 -0.90
C PRO A 558 27.60 -4.98 0.12
N PHE A 559 27.20 -3.76 -0.28
CA PHE A 559 27.30 -2.53 0.52
C PHE A 559 25.93 -2.10 1.08
N VAL A 560 24.83 -2.49 0.44
CA VAL A 560 23.45 -2.14 0.81
C VAL A 560 22.76 -3.40 1.35
N GLN A 561 22.71 -3.53 2.67
CA GLN A 561 22.14 -4.73 3.29
C GLN A 561 20.60 -4.75 3.21
N PRO A 562 19.96 -5.95 3.13
CA PRO A 562 18.52 -6.05 3.25
C PRO A 562 18.01 -5.47 4.56
N GLN A 563 16.94 -4.70 4.51
CA GLN A 563 16.25 -4.29 5.74
C GLN A 563 15.46 -5.48 6.29
N LEU A 564 15.57 -5.72 7.59
CA LEU A 564 14.84 -6.77 8.31
C LEU A 564 13.99 -6.13 9.39
N LEU A 565 12.69 -6.45 9.39
CA LEU A 565 11.73 -5.99 10.39
C LEU A 565 11.32 -7.15 11.30
N ASP A 566 11.27 -6.85 12.60
CA ASP A 566 10.49 -7.62 13.58
C ASP A 566 9.39 -6.70 14.13
N GLN A 567 8.11 -7.08 13.91
CA GLN A 567 6.95 -6.31 14.37
C GLN A 567 6.10 -7.13 15.33
N TYR A 568 5.72 -6.51 16.43
CA TYR A 568 4.80 -7.03 17.45
C TYR A 568 3.58 -6.11 17.53
N ALA A 569 2.39 -6.68 17.68
CA ALA A 569 1.18 -5.91 17.92
C ALA A 569 0.26 -6.65 18.91
N LEU A 570 -0.47 -5.87 19.71
CA LEU A 570 -1.50 -6.33 20.63
C LEU A 570 -2.69 -5.37 20.55
N GLY A 571 -3.90 -5.92 20.45
CA GLY A 571 -5.10 -5.08 20.33
C GLY A 571 -6.32 -5.63 21.03
N TYR A 572 -7.22 -4.72 21.37
CA TYR A 572 -8.57 -4.99 21.87
C TYR A 572 -9.59 -4.51 20.84
N PHE A 573 -10.52 -5.38 20.49
CA PHE A 573 -11.52 -5.18 19.44
C PHE A 573 -12.91 -5.42 20.01
N LYS A 574 -13.86 -4.52 19.71
CA LYS A 574 -15.22 -4.62 20.22
C LYS A 574 -16.24 -4.11 19.22
N THR A 575 -17.31 -4.89 19.02
CA THR A 575 -18.55 -4.44 18.37
C THR A 575 -19.59 -4.10 19.41
N ILE A 576 -20.39 -3.06 19.16
CA ILE A 576 -21.39 -2.52 20.08
C ILE A 576 -22.71 -2.39 19.30
N ASN A 577 -23.83 -2.71 19.96
CA ASN A 577 -25.18 -2.66 19.38
C ASN A 577 -25.31 -3.46 18.06
N GLY A 578 -24.82 -4.71 18.05
CA GLY A 578 -24.93 -5.56 16.85
C GLY A 578 -24.02 -5.17 15.69
N GLY A 579 -23.16 -4.17 15.84
CA GLY A 579 -22.26 -3.68 14.81
C GLY A 579 -22.44 -2.19 14.48
N ASP A 580 -23.43 -1.49 15.03
CA ASP A 580 -23.62 -0.05 14.81
C ASP A 580 -22.37 0.75 15.11
N TYR A 581 -21.62 0.31 16.14
CA TYR A 581 -20.34 0.92 16.49
C TYR A 581 -19.25 -0.13 16.59
N THR A 582 -18.03 0.24 16.21
CA THR A 582 -16.84 -0.57 16.43
C THR A 582 -15.76 0.24 17.14
N LEU A 583 -15.02 -0.45 18.01
CA LEU A 583 -13.89 0.10 18.75
C LEU A 583 -12.69 -0.81 18.54
N GLU A 584 -11.58 -0.23 18.11
CA GLU A 584 -10.29 -0.88 17.96
C GLU A 584 -9.23 -0.07 18.73
N VAL A 585 -8.49 -0.73 19.58
CA VAL A 585 -7.35 -0.14 20.29
C VAL A 585 -6.17 -1.05 20.11
N GLU A 586 -5.11 -0.58 19.45
CA GLU A 586 -3.95 -1.39 19.13
C GLU A 586 -2.65 -0.71 19.58
N GLY A 587 -1.76 -1.49 20.23
CA GLY A 587 -0.37 -1.11 20.46
C GLY A 587 0.55 -1.87 19.51
N PHE A 588 1.60 -1.20 19.01
CA PHE A 588 2.58 -1.81 18.13
C PHE A 588 4.00 -1.43 18.48
N TYR A 589 4.95 -2.32 18.14
CA TYR A 589 6.39 -2.08 18.19
C TYR A 589 7.05 -2.68 16.96
N LYS A 590 7.88 -1.89 16.27
CA LYS A 590 8.71 -2.26 15.11
C LYS A 590 10.18 -2.08 15.44
N ASP A 591 11.00 -3.08 15.10
CA ASP A 591 12.46 -2.99 15.11
C ASP A 591 12.97 -3.30 13.71
N ILE A 592 13.72 -2.37 13.10
CA ILE A 592 14.21 -2.47 11.72
C ILE A 592 15.73 -2.42 11.75
N GLN A 593 16.35 -3.49 11.27
CA GLN A 593 17.78 -3.60 11.06
C GLN A 593 18.15 -3.13 9.65
N ASN A 594 19.39 -2.66 9.48
CA ASN A 594 19.96 -2.22 8.21
C ASN A 594 19.16 -1.08 7.53
N ARG A 595 18.59 -0.17 8.34
CA ARG A 595 17.97 1.05 7.82
C ARG A 595 19.00 1.90 7.11
N ILE A 596 18.70 2.32 5.88
CA ILE A 596 19.58 3.18 5.10
C ILE A 596 19.58 4.59 5.68
N ASP A 597 20.78 5.15 5.79
CA ASP A 597 21.10 6.55 6.07
C ASP A 597 22.19 7.01 5.10
N TYR A 598 22.54 8.27 5.11
CA TYR A 598 23.46 8.87 4.16
C TYR A 598 24.58 9.63 4.88
N ILE A 599 25.74 9.72 4.24
CA ILE A 599 26.78 10.69 4.65
C ILE A 599 26.26 12.13 4.47
N ASP A 600 26.91 13.10 5.09
CA ASP A 600 26.55 14.50 4.88
C ASP A 600 26.97 14.95 3.47
N GLY A 601 26.07 15.65 2.78
CA GLY A 601 26.29 16.09 1.40
C GLY A 601 26.17 14.99 0.34
N ALA A 602 25.51 13.87 0.66
CA ALA A 602 25.30 12.76 -0.29
C ALA A 602 24.61 13.23 -1.58
N ASP A 603 25.24 12.96 -2.72
CA ASP A 603 24.65 13.13 -4.03
C ASP A 603 24.06 11.80 -4.52
N LEU A 604 22.76 11.79 -4.78
CA LEU A 604 22.00 10.59 -5.19
C LEU A 604 21.62 10.62 -6.66
N ILE A 605 21.60 11.80 -7.29
CA ILE A 605 21.12 11.97 -8.68
C ILE A 605 22.27 11.66 -9.63
N ALA A 606 22.01 10.83 -10.65
CA ALA A 606 22.99 10.45 -11.64
C ALA A 606 24.33 9.91 -11.06
N ASN A 607 24.24 9.22 -9.90
CA ASN A 607 25.41 8.65 -9.21
C ASN A 607 25.60 7.16 -9.54
N ASN A 608 26.69 6.83 -10.25
CA ASN A 608 27.02 5.46 -10.61
C ASN A 608 27.55 4.62 -9.42
N ALA A 609 28.12 5.27 -8.39
CA ALA A 609 28.71 4.66 -7.20
C ALA A 609 27.92 4.98 -5.92
N ILE A 610 26.63 4.77 -5.96
CA ILE A 610 25.66 5.16 -4.89
C ILE A 610 26.04 4.55 -3.52
N GLU A 611 26.76 3.43 -3.50
CA GLU A 611 27.25 2.79 -2.28
C GLU A 611 28.26 3.64 -1.50
N GLN A 612 28.90 4.62 -2.14
CA GLN A 612 29.89 5.53 -1.50
C GLN A 612 29.22 6.57 -0.58
N VAL A 613 27.90 6.72 -0.66
CA VAL A 613 27.15 7.70 0.11
C VAL A 613 26.14 7.08 1.10
N ILE A 614 26.07 5.74 1.16
CA ILE A 614 25.12 5.00 1.99
C ILE A 614 25.76 4.46 3.26
N LEU A 615 25.04 4.61 4.38
CA LEU A 615 25.32 3.99 5.67
C LEU A 615 24.18 3.06 6.07
N ASN A 616 24.50 1.93 6.73
CA ASN A 616 23.52 0.99 7.25
C ASN A 616 23.30 1.26 8.75
N GLY A 617 22.10 1.66 9.11
CA GLY A 617 21.68 1.98 10.47
C GLY A 617 20.60 1.05 11.02
N GLN A 618 19.87 1.55 11.97
CA GLN A 618 18.74 0.90 12.62
C GLN A 618 17.56 1.87 12.70
N ALA A 619 16.33 1.35 12.72
CA ALA A 619 15.15 2.16 13.02
C ALA A 619 14.23 1.42 13.98
N ARG A 620 13.43 2.16 14.72
CA ARG A 620 12.35 1.64 15.54
C ARG A 620 11.14 2.54 15.48
N ALA A 621 9.96 1.93 15.56
CA ALA A 621 8.72 2.68 15.67
C ALA A 621 7.77 1.99 16.65
N TYR A 622 7.08 2.76 17.46
CA TYR A 622 6.14 2.25 18.45
C TYR A 622 5.01 3.25 18.67
N GLY A 623 3.85 2.74 19.05
CA GLY A 623 2.71 3.60 19.25
C GLY A 623 1.45 2.89 19.71
N LEU A 624 0.44 3.72 19.98
CA LEU A 624 -0.92 3.32 20.33
C LEU A 624 -1.88 3.94 19.30
N GLU A 625 -2.72 3.10 18.73
CA GLU A 625 -3.74 3.44 17.75
C GLU A 625 -5.13 3.27 18.38
N PHE A 626 -6.02 4.20 18.10
CA PHE A 626 -7.42 4.18 18.52
C PHE A 626 -8.29 4.47 17.30
N LEU A 627 -9.28 3.59 17.05
CA LEU A 627 -10.28 3.77 16.01
C LEU A 627 -11.67 3.52 16.59
N PHE A 628 -12.52 4.52 16.50
CA PHE A 628 -13.93 4.40 16.84
C PHE A 628 -14.76 4.74 15.62
N ARG A 629 -15.58 3.79 15.15
CA ARG A 629 -16.48 3.98 14.01
C ARG A 629 -17.93 3.92 14.43
N LYS A 630 -18.73 4.77 13.79
CA LYS A 630 -20.19 4.67 13.76
C LYS A 630 -20.60 4.24 12.35
N ASN A 631 -21.18 3.06 12.25
CA ASN A 631 -21.37 2.37 10.99
C ASN A 631 -22.77 2.61 10.38
N GLU A 632 -23.80 2.84 11.19
CA GLU A 632 -25.20 2.89 10.75
C GLU A 632 -25.89 4.17 11.19
N GLY A 633 -26.96 4.57 10.48
CA GLY A 633 -27.81 5.74 10.72
C GLY A 633 -27.42 6.95 9.89
N ASP A 634 -28.18 8.05 10.02
CA ASP A 634 -28.03 9.30 9.26
C ASP A 634 -26.63 9.91 9.37
N LEU A 635 -26.00 9.75 10.52
CA LEU A 635 -24.63 10.15 10.76
C LEU A 635 -23.74 8.92 10.85
N THR A 636 -22.79 8.80 9.93
CA THR A 636 -21.76 7.76 9.90
C THR A 636 -20.37 8.38 9.88
N GLY A 637 -19.34 7.58 10.18
CA GLY A 637 -17.96 8.07 10.15
C GLY A 637 -17.08 7.46 11.22
N TRP A 638 -15.90 8.04 11.42
CA TRP A 638 -14.94 7.53 12.40
C TRP A 638 -14.08 8.63 13.00
N LEU A 639 -13.59 8.33 14.20
CA LEU A 639 -12.52 9.05 14.87
C LEU A 639 -11.31 8.13 14.95
N SER A 640 -10.21 8.59 14.44
CA SER A 640 -8.90 7.94 14.42
C SER A 640 -7.90 8.77 15.21
N TYR A 641 -7.17 8.14 16.14
CA TYR A 641 -6.09 8.81 16.84
C TYR A 641 -4.89 7.87 16.95
N THR A 642 -3.70 8.41 16.68
CA THR A 642 -2.44 7.71 16.82
C THR A 642 -1.48 8.54 17.67
N LEU A 643 -0.94 7.91 18.72
CA LEU A 643 0.20 8.39 19.47
C LEU A 643 1.39 7.50 19.13
N SER A 644 2.39 8.03 18.45
CA SER A 644 3.52 7.21 17.99
C SER A 644 4.84 7.95 17.98
N ARG A 645 5.91 7.18 17.90
CA ARG A 645 7.26 7.68 17.70
C ARG A 645 8.01 6.80 16.70
N SER A 646 8.67 7.41 15.73
CA SER A 646 9.54 6.77 14.77
C SER A 646 10.94 7.38 14.86
N GLU A 647 11.94 6.55 15.11
CA GLU A 647 13.33 6.96 15.34
C GLU A 647 14.27 6.10 14.52
N GLN A 648 15.41 6.68 14.16
CA GLN A 648 16.51 5.97 13.53
C GLN A 648 17.83 6.27 14.21
N ARG A 649 18.82 5.39 14.00
CA ARG A 649 20.17 5.52 14.55
C ARG A 649 21.17 4.91 13.58
N THR A 650 22.26 5.62 13.33
CA THR A 650 23.37 5.13 12.51
C THR A 650 24.63 5.19 13.35
N PRO A 651 24.96 4.09 14.08
CA PRO A 651 26.13 4.04 14.94
C PRO A 651 27.42 3.98 14.13
N GLY A 652 28.50 4.42 14.70
CA GLY A 652 29.85 4.22 14.16
C GLY A 652 30.15 2.71 14.03
N ARG A 653 30.83 2.33 12.96
CA ARG A 653 31.21 0.93 12.66
C ARG A 653 32.39 0.46 13.51
N THR A 654 33.15 1.43 14.04
CA THR A 654 34.31 1.22 14.92
C THR A 654 34.23 2.15 16.15
N ALA A 655 35.10 1.96 17.12
CA ALA A 655 35.18 2.83 18.32
C ALA A 655 35.61 4.28 18.01
N ILE A 656 36.19 4.54 16.85
CA ILE A 656 36.73 5.86 16.43
C ILE A 656 35.61 6.63 15.68
N GLU A 657 34.75 5.96 14.97
CA GLU A 657 33.67 6.57 14.21
C GLU A 657 32.56 7.08 15.14
N THR A 658 32.22 8.36 15.02
CA THR A 658 31.19 8.99 15.86
C THR A 658 29.77 8.55 15.48
N GLY A 659 29.56 8.02 14.26
CA GLY A 659 28.22 7.78 13.71
C GLY A 659 27.48 9.09 13.41
N ILE A 660 26.24 8.96 12.95
CA ILE A 660 25.35 10.10 12.73
C ILE A 660 24.75 10.53 14.08
N ASN A 661 24.68 11.84 14.34
CA ASN A 661 24.21 12.41 15.61
C ASN A 661 24.90 11.78 16.84
N ASN A 662 26.20 11.52 16.77
CA ASN A 662 26.97 10.86 17.80
C ASN A 662 26.43 9.48 18.20
N SER A 663 25.97 8.72 17.23
CA SER A 663 25.35 7.38 17.43
C SER A 663 24.08 7.39 18.31
N ASN A 664 23.46 8.53 18.54
CA ASN A 664 22.22 8.64 19.30
C ASN A 664 20.99 8.32 18.42
N TRP A 665 19.89 7.92 19.07
CA TRP A 665 18.58 7.85 18.41
C TRP A 665 18.06 9.26 18.09
N TYR A 666 17.56 9.47 16.88
CA TYR A 666 16.92 10.69 16.43
C TYR A 666 15.66 10.41 15.63
N ALA A 667 14.75 11.37 15.56
CA ALA A 667 13.48 11.19 14.87
C ALA A 667 13.67 10.92 13.38
N SER A 668 12.93 9.97 12.83
CA SER A 668 12.84 9.77 11.38
C SER A 668 12.21 11.01 10.74
N ALA A 669 12.54 11.32 9.48
CA ALA A 669 12.04 12.51 8.79
C ALA A 669 10.49 12.55 8.66
N TYR A 670 9.84 11.40 8.79
CA TYR A 670 8.39 11.22 8.69
C TYR A 670 7.71 10.96 10.05
N ASP A 671 8.42 11.16 11.18
CA ASP A 671 7.83 11.00 12.52
C ASP A 671 6.74 12.05 12.79
N LYS A 672 5.57 11.57 13.24
CA LYS A 672 4.44 12.39 13.69
C LYS A 672 3.94 11.84 15.01
N THR A 673 4.21 12.58 16.10
CA THR A 673 3.91 12.10 17.45
C THR A 673 2.41 11.96 17.70
N HIS A 674 1.63 12.95 17.25
CA HIS A 674 0.17 12.94 17.36
C HIS A 674 -0.42 13.04 15.96
N ASP A 675 -1.35 12.15 15.66
CA ASP A 675 -2.15 12.15 14.44
C ASP A 675 -3.61 11.90 14.82
N LEU A 676 -4.47 12.87 14.53
CA LEU A 676 -5.91 12.82 14.79
C LEU A 676 -6.65 13.07 13.49
N SER A 677 -7.57 12.18 13.15
CA SER A 677 -8.48 12.33 12.01
C SER A 677 -9.92 12.08 12.45
N ILE A 678 -10.82 12.95 12.02
CA ILE A 678 -12.27 12.81 12.24
C ILE A 678 -12.93 12.89 10.88
N ASN A 679 -13.57 11.82 10.47
CA ASN A 679 -14.44 11.78 9.30
C ASN A 679 -15.87 11.67 9.75
N ALA A 680 -16.77 12.49 9.18
CA ALA A 680 -18.20 12.43 9.44
C ALA A 680 -18.98 12.64 8.14
N ASN A 681 -19.97 11.78 7.90
CA ASN A 681 -20.90 11.86 6.80
C ASN A 681 -22.31 11.93 7.37
N TYR A 682 -23.09 12.93 6.96
CA TYR A 682 -24.45 13.16 7.41
C TYR A 682 -25.43 13.20 6.24
N GLU A 683 -26.36 12.26 6.23
CA GLU A 683 -27.42 12.20 5.24
C GLU A 683 -28.64 12.98 5.75
N LEU A 684 -28.78 14.22 5.30
CA LEU A 684 -29.90 15.10 5.71
C LEU A 684 -31.24 14.62 5.18
N ASN A 685 -31.25 14.10 3.95
CA ASN A 685 -32.41 13.56 3.26
C ASN A 685 -31.98 12.93 1.91
N ASP A 686 -32.93 12.33 1.17
CA ASP A 686 -32.68 11.67 -0.15
C ASP A 686 -32.00 12.55 -1.21
N LYS A 687 -31.83 13.84 -0.98
CA LYS A 687 -31.23 14.78 -1.95
C LYS A 687 -29.86 15.28 -1.51
N TRP A 688 -29.67 15.48 -0.21
CA TRP A 688 -28.52 16.14 0.33
C TRP A 688 -27.80 15.28 1.34
N SER A 689 -26.52 15.05 1.10
CA SER A 689 -25.59 14.52 2.09
C SER A 689 -24.42 15.49 2.29
N PHE A 690 -23.86 15.49 3.48
CA PHE A 690 -22.75 16.34 3.88
C PHE A 690 -21.59 15.50 4.39
N GLY A 691 -20.38 15.81 3.94
CA GLY A 691 -19.15 15.20 4.40
C GLY A 691 -18.25 16.21 5.11
N SER A 692 -17.51 15.75 6.11
CA SER A 692 -16.53 16.55 6.84
C SER A 692 -15.31 15.72 7.19
N ASN A 693 -14.10 16.28 6.99
CA ASN A 693 -12.83 15.71 7.43
C ASN A 693 -12.06 16.74 8.23
N PHE A 694 -11.69 16.42 9.46
CA PHE A 694 -10.73 17.19 10.23
C PHE A 694 -9.47 16.36 10.43
N ILE A 695 -8.29 16.96 10.19
CA ILE A 695 -7.00 16.35 10.38
C ILE A 695 -6.16 17.27 11.26
N PHE A 696 -5.47 16.67 12.24
CA PHE A 696 -4.44 17.34 13.03
C PHE A 696 -3.22 16.41 13.14
N GLN A 697 -2.03 16.92 12.83
CA GLN A 697 -0.76 16.18 12.91
C GLN A 697 0.32 17.05 13.52
N THR A 698 1.13 16.46 14.41
CA THR A 698 2.39 17.10 14.84
C THR A 698 3.29 17.34 13.62
N GLY A 699 3.95 18.49 13.58
CA GLY A 699 4.89 18.82 12.49
C GLY A 699 5.99 17.78 12.35
N GLN A 700 6.33 17.44 11.11
CA GLN A 700 7.41 16.49 10.82
C GLN A 700 8.78 17.06 11.18
N PRO A 701 9.76 16.21 11.52
CA PRO A 701 11.13 16.60 11.78
C PRO A 701 11.77 17.25 10.55
N THR A 702 12.66 18.19 10.81
CA THR A 702 13.41 18.92 9.78
C THR A 702 14.72 19.45 10.34
N ASN A 703 15.56 19.99 9.48
CA ASN A 703 16.82 20.58 9.83
C ASN A 703 16.76 22.10 9.66
N TYR A 704 17.04 22.86 10.74
CA TYR A 704 17.23 24.29 10.62
C TYR A 704 18.71 24.63 10.83
N PRO A 705 19.25 25.63 10.09
CA PRO A 705 20.59 26.08 10.32
C PRO A 705 20.70 26.69 11.75
N VAL A 706 21.76 26.31 12.47
CA VAL A 706 22.05 26.80 13.83
C VAL A 706 23.01 27.98 13.79
N GLY A 707 23.65 28.24 12.65
CA GLY A 707 24.57 29.32 12.41
C GLY A 707 24.88 29.46 10.92
N GLN A 708 25.74 30.42 10.60
CA GLN A 708 26.30 30.60 9.25
C GLN A 708 27.68 31.23 9.34
N PHE A 709 28.49 31.00 8.32
CA PHE A 709 29.72 31.74 8.11
C PHE A 709 29.80 32.21 6.65
N GLN A 710 30.65 33.21 6.41
CA GLN A 710 30.86 33.73 5.08
C GLN A 710 32.24 33.30 4.57
N GLN A 711 32.28 32.72 3.37
CA GLN A 711 33.53 32.34 2.70
C GLN A 711 33.49 32.82 1.25
N GLN A 712 34.48 33.63 0.88
CA GLN A 712 34.62 34.21 -0.48
C GLN A 712 33.31 34.87 -1.02
N GLY A 713 32.56 35.56 -0.12
CA GLY A 713 31.31 36.22 -0.47
C GLY A 713 30.07 35.32 -0.40
N LEU A 714 30.22 34.00 -0.31
CA LEU A 714 29.14 33.07 -0.14
C LEU A 714 28.79 32.87 1.33
N VAL A 715 27.48 32.87 1.62
CA VAL A 715 26.95 32.54 2.95
C VAL A 715 26.74 31.04 3.02
N VAL A 716 27.45 30.36 3.91
CA VAL A 716 27.39 28.92 4.15
C VAL A 716 26.63 28.65 5.45
N PRO A 717 25.46 27.99 5.41
CA PRO A 717 24.74 27.65 6.62
C PRO A 717 25.42 26.50 7.37
N ILE A 718 25.38 26.56 8.70
CA ILE A 718 25.83 25.48 9.60
C ILE A 718 24.57 24.78 10.13
N TYR A 719 24.46 23.49 9.90
CA TYR A 719 23.39 22.67 10.45
C TYR A 719 23.84 21.94 11.72
N GLY A 720 22.94 21.77 12.66
CA GLY A 720 23.13 20.95 13.86
C GLY A 720 22.84 19.47 13.64
N GLU A 721 22.42 18.79 14.72
CA GLU A 721 21.99 17.39 14.65
C GLU A 721 20.81 17.20 13.69
N ARG A 722 20.80 16.10 12.96
CA ARG A 722 19.71 15.77 11.99
C ARG A 722 18.37 15.62 12.70
N ASN A 723 17.31 16.14 12.07
CA ASN A 723 15.91 15.98 12.48
C ASN A 723 15.61 16.43 13.92
N LYS A 724 16.40 17.38 14.44
CA LYS A 724 16.26 17.89 15.82
C LYS A 724 15.09 18.87 15.96
N THR A 725 14.77 19.60 14.91
CA THR A 725 13.71 20.60 14.87
C THR A 725 12.47 20.05 14.16
N ARG A 726 11.33 20.74 14.25
CA ARG A 726 10.09 20.32 13.62
C ARG A 726 9.43 21.49 12.89
N LEU A 727 8.76 21.17 11.78
CA LEU A 727 7.81 22.09 11.16
C LEU A 727 6.66 22.39 12.12
N PRO A 728 5.94 23.51 11.95
CA PRO A 728 4.69 23.77 12.66
C PRO A 728 3.67 22.65 12.49
N ALA A 729 2.83 22.45 13.50
CA ALA A 729 1.76 21.46 13.45
C ALA A 729 0.82 21.71 12.24
N TYR A 730 0.49 20.63 11.57
CA TYR A 730 -0.43 20.59 10.43
C TYR A 730 -1.85 20.37 10.92
N HIS A 731 -2.81 21.17 10.47
CA HIS A 731 -4.22 20.85 10.65
C HIS A 731 -5.09 21.47 9.55
N ARG A 732 -6.23 20.83 9.28
CA ARG A 732 -7.14 21.20 8.20
C ARG A 732 -8.53 20.67 8.45
N LEU A 733 -9.52 21.43 8.00
CA LEU A 733 -10.92 21.03 7.92
C LEU A 733 -11.38 21.10 6.46
N ASP A 734 -11.94 20.01 5.96
CA ASP A 734 -12.54 19.91 4.63
C ASP A 734 -14.04 19.62 4.78
N LEU A 735 -14.85 20.24 3.94
CA LEU A 735 -16.30 20.06 3.90
C LEU A 735 -16.74 19.70 2.48
N SER A 736 -17.78 18.88 2.38
CA SER A 736 -18.47 18.62 1.12
C SER A 736 -19.98 18.57 1.27
N ALA A 737 -20.69 18.87 0.19
CA ALA A 737 -22.14 18.72 0.07
C ALA A 737 -22.45 18.04 -1.26
N THR A 738 -23.16 16.92 -1.21
CA THR A 738 -23.58 16.18 -2.40
C THR A 738 -25.08 16.36 -2.63
N LEU A 739 -25.45 16.79 -3.84
CA LEU A 739 -26.81 16.94 -4.29
C LEU A 739 -27.18 15.84 -5.28
N THR A 740 -28.07 14.93 -4.90
CA THR A 740 -28.64 13.87 -5.75
C THR A 740 -30.08 14.20 -6.11
N PRO A 741 -30.41 14.57 -7.36
CA PRO A 741 -31.78 14.93 -7.75
C PRO A 741 -32.76 13.77 -7.61
N ARG A 742 -33.91 13.97 -6.95
CA ARG A 742 -34.94 12.95 -6.73
C ARG A 742 -35.45 12.23 -8.01
N LYS A 743 -35.38 12.90 -9.16
CA LYS A 743 -35.82 12.34 -10.45
C LYS A 743 -34.88 11.27 -11.02
N ASN A 744 -33.75 11.01 -10.38
CA ASN A 744 -32.74 10.05 -10.87
C ASN A 744 -33.17 8.58 -10.76
N LYS A 745 -34.00 8.22 -9.78
CA LYS A 745 -34.32 6.81 -9.47
C LYS A 745 -34.91 5.99 -10.63
N ASN A 746 -35.53 6.64 -11.62
CA ASN A 746 -36.16 5.98 -12.76
C ASN A 746 -35.58 6.40 -14.13
N ARG A 747 -34.43 7.08 -14.14
CA ARG A 747 -33.76 7.52 -15.37
C ARG A 747 -32.57 6.63 -15.68
N LYS A 748 -32.35 6.33 -16.95
CA LYS A 748 -31.14 5.65 -17.41
C LYS A 748 -29.87 6.43 -17.07
N LEU A 749 -29.91 7.77 -17.21
CA LEU A 749 -28.85 8.66 -16.79
C LEU A 749 -29.15 9.20 -15.39
N GLN A 750 -28.33 8.84 -14.44
CA GLN A 750 -28.32 9.33 -13.06
C GLN A 750 -27.13 10.26 -12.87
N GLY A 751 -27.31 11.34 -12.16
CA GLY A 751 -26.22 12.30 -11.91
C GLY A 751 -26.30 12.91 -10.53
N GLU A 752 -25.17 13.32 -10.01
CA GLU A 752 -25.04 14.02 -8.73
C GLU A 752 -24.03 15.16 -8.84
N TRP A 753 -24.25 16.20 -8.07
CA TRP A 753 -23.32 17.33 -7.92
C TRP A 753 -22.63 17.24 -6.57
N VAL A 754 -21.31 17.28 -6.58
CA VAL A 754 -20.49 17.34 -5.37
C VAL A 754 -19.83 18.71 -5.30
N PHE A 755 -20.14 19.44 -4.25
CA PHE A 755 -19.51 20.72 -3.90
C PHE A 755 -18.57 20.47 -2.74
N SER A 756 -17.31 20.83 -2.82
CA SER A 756 -16.38 20.67 -1.71
C SER A 756 -15.48 21.88 -1.52
N ILE A 757 -15.06 22.07 -0.29
CA ILE A 757 -14.11 23.10 0.11
C ILE A 757 -13.01 22.41 0.91
N TYR A 758 -11.82 22.39 0.35
CA TYR A 758 -10.62 21.96 1.02
C TYR A 758 -10.06 23.11 1.86
N ASN A 759 -9.64 22.80 3.10
CA ASN A 759 -9.03 23.77 4.01
C ASN A 759 -9.91 25.00 4.26
N VAL A 760 -11.10 24.79 4.78
CA VAL A 760 -12.18 25.79 4.94
C VAL A 760 -11.72 27.09 5.62
N TYR A 761 -10.84 27.00 6.63
CA TYR A 761 -10.32 28.16 7.34
C TYR A 761 -8.99 28.70 6.78
N ASN A 762 -8.62 28.30 5.56
CA ASN A 762 -7.48 28.82 4.80
C ASN A 762 -6.14 28.82 5.56
N ARG A 763 -5.86 27.78 6.34
CA ARG A 763 -4.58 27.66 7.03
C ARG A 763 -3.45 27.43 6.04
N ARG A 764 -2.41 28.23 6.13
CA ARG A 764 -1.17 28.05 5.36
C ARG A 764 -0.27 27.03 6.10
N ASN A 765 -0.53 25.74 5.89
CA ASN A 765 0.31 24.67 6.44
C ASN A 765 1.71 24.72 5.82
N ALA A 766 2.74 24.51 6.62
CA ALA A 766 4.11 24.52 6.12
C ALA A 766 4.44 23.24 5.37
N ALA A 767 4.76 23.32 4.09
CA ALA A 767 5.38 22.24 3.34
C ALA A 767 6.90 22.22 3.54
N SER A 768 7.52 23.41 3.56
CA SER A 768 8.93 23.60 3.90
C SER A 768 9.15 24.97 4.58
N ILE A 769 10.29 25.12 5.25
CA ILE A 769 10.79 26.41 5.72
C ILE A 769 12.22 26.56 5.21
N ASN A 770 12.44 27.55 4.36
CA ASN A 770 13.72 27.86 3.76
C ASN A 770 14.33 29.06 4.46
N PHE A 771 15.65 29.04 4.62
CA PHE A 771 16.40 30.11 5.24
C PHE A 771 17.29 30.77 4.19
N SER A 772 17.18 32.08 4.05
CA SER A 772 17.97 32.87 3.11
C SER A 772 18.35 34.21 3.73
N ARG A 773 19.38 34.82 3.20
CA ARG A 773 19.71 36.21 3.51
C ARG A 773 18.98 37.09 2.52
N ASN A 774 18.20 38.04 3.01
CA ASN A 774 17.60 39.07 2.20
C ASN A 774 18.68 40.05 1.74
N GLU A 775 18.90 40.18 0.45
CA GLU A 775 19.95 41.02 -0.14
C GLU A 775 19.68 42.51 0.07
N ASP A 776 18.42 42.95 0.11
CA ASP A 776 18.02 44.32 0.26
C ASP A 776 18.28 44.92 1.64
N ASN A 777 18.11 44.11 2.68
CA ASN A 777 18.23 44.56 4.08
C ASN A 777 19.33 43.84 4.88
N GLY A 778 19.98 42.82 4.29
CA GLY A 778 21.08 42.06 4.87
C GLY A 778 20.68 41.15 6.05
N ARG A 779 19.36 40.95 6.29
CA ARG A 779 18.85 40.14 7.40
C ARG A 779 18.64 38.70 6.98
N ASN A 780 18.78 37.77 7.94
CA ASN A 780 18.39 36.41 7.75
C ASN A 780 16.86 36.28 7.86
N GLU A 781 16.25 35.67 6.90
CA GLU A 781 14.81 35.47 6.80
C GLU A 781 14.49 33.98 6.73
N ALA A 782 13.38 33.58 7.36
CA ALA A 782 12.81 32.23 7.26
C ALA A 782 11.51 32.33 6.45
N THR A 783 11.53 31.77 5.26
CA THR A 783 10.35 31.78 4.35
C THR A 783 9.62 30.45 4.46
N ARG A 784 8.38 30.50 4.92
CA ARG A 784 7.48 29.33 4.96
C ARG A 784 6.77 29.17 3.63
N THR A 785 7.03 28.06 2.96
CA THR A 785 6.29 27.64 1.76
C THR A 785 5.05 26.85 2.18
N ALA A 786 3.90 27.26 1.69
CA ALA A 786 2.63 26.53 1.83
C ALA A 786 2.06 26.27 0.43
N ILE A 787 1.69 25.03 0.16
CA ILE A 787 1.22 24.63 -1.17
C ILE A 787 -0.27 24.96 -1.32
N PHE A 788 -1.08 24.60 -0.31
CA PHE A 788 -2.51 24.77 -0.37
C PHE A 788 -3.05 25.82 0.61
N GLY A 789 -3.96 26.65 0.10
CA GLY A 789 -4.88 27.44 0.88
C GLY A 789 -6.28 26.86 0.83
N LEU A 790 -7.31 27.72 0.87
CA LEU A 790 -8.70 27.35 0.63
C LEU A 790 -8.90 27.04 -0.85
N ILE A 791 -9.41 25.83 -1.16
CA ILE A 791 -9.70 25.39 -2.55
C ILE A 791 -11.16 24.93 -2.64
N PRO A 792 -12.02 25.69 -3.29
CA PRO A 792 -13.36 25.23 -3.64
C PRO A 792 -13.28 24.32 -4.86
N SER A 793 -14.15 23.32 -4.93
CA SER A 793 -14.29 22.47 -6.11
C SER A 793 -15.74 22.04 -6.33
N VAL A 794 -16.06 21.78 -7.59
CA VAL A 794 -17.36 21.28 -8.03
C VAL A 794 -17.13 20.16 -9.01
N THR A 795 -17.83 19.04 -8.81
CA THR A 795 -17.79 17.88 -9.72
C THR A 795 -19.19 17.41 -10.02
N TYR A 796 -19.44 17.08 -11.26
CA TYR A 796 -20.65 16.40 -11.70
C TYR A 796 -20.32 14.92 -11.98
N ASN A 797 -20.82 14.03 -11.17
CA ASN A 797 -20.74 12.58 -11.39
C ASN A 797 -21.98 12.08 -12.12
N PHE A 798 -21.81 11.09 -12.99
CA PHE A 798 -22.93 10.48 -13.70
C PHE A 798 -22.75 8.98 -13.87
N LYS A 799 -23.88 8.29 -13.93
CA LYS A 799 -23.96 6.85 -14.18
C LYS A 799 -25.06 6.60 -15.23
N PHE A 800 -24.75 5.74 -16.20
CA PHE A 800 -25.66 5.37 -17.30
C PHE A 800 -25.70 3.85 -17.46
#